data_8387f529603f8557b82d8e180150be16
#
_entry.id   8387f529603f8557b82d8e180150be16
#
_cell.length_a   1.000
_cell.length_b   1.000
_cell.length_c   1.000
_cell.angle_alpha   90.00
_cell.angle_beta   90.00
_cell.angle_gamma   90.00
#
_symmetry.space_group_name_H-M   'P 1'
#
loop_
_entity.id
_entity.type
_entity.pdbx_description
1 polymer ?
#
loop_
_entity_poly.entity_id
_entity_poly.type
_entity_poly.pdbx_seq_one_letter_code
_entity_poly.pdbx_strand_id
1 'polypeptide(L)'
;MPSTNAITNITDIDELFARIEEYLTPEQVAFVRKAYELAAKAHAAQTRKSGEPYIIHPIGVVSILVGLQMDDKTLAAAFLHDVVEDTDYKLEYIKEQFGTVVANLVDGVTKLGKIEYISKEDRQIENYRKMFLAMARDIRVVLIKLADRLHNMRTMKYMPVHKQQSISRETLEIYAPLAHRLGIYTIKWELEDLAFRYMEPDIYYDLVEQVKIKRREREDMINEAMTTLKDAVEKAGIRCEIQGRPKNFYSIHKKMLRDHKQLSEIYDLLAIRVLVDTVKDCYGTLGIVHSMWRPIPGRFKDYVAVPKSNMYQSLHTTVLSNGGQPLEIQIRTFEMHRISEYGIAAHWRYKESGGSKPAAGGDKGFDAKLSWLRQLLEWHKDMNDSRDFVNTVKMDIFADEVFVFTPRGDVIDLPVGSVPIDFAYRIHTDVGNRCVGAKVNGRIVPLDYQLKNGDIVEVITSKQSNGPSRDWINVVGSSDTRNKIKSWFKKERREENIVKGREMLEREVKRLGYEPKVLMSPEKLKEAGSKIRIDTDENLLATLGYGGVTLNTVMSKLVEIYKKEQKLETTKDLAQVLAELKPRKSKAKASHGILVKGEEGIMVKLARCCNPIPGDPVIGYITRGSGISVHRADCPNILTNNPEEQRRLIEVAWDVGIDDVYKVNIVITSVDRTGLMSDIMNVTSETKINIFSLACHTDKNKIATMHMGLDIMSLEQLEYFMNRIR
;
A
#
# COMPACT_ATOMS: atom_id res chain seq x y z
N MET A 1 17.49 29.68 -18.09
CA MET A 1 16.91 28.79 -19.10
C MET A 1 15.90 27.88 -18.43
N PRO A 2 14.70 27.63 -18.96
CA PRO A 2 13.78 26.67 -18.39
C PRO A 2 14.43 25.29 -18.44
N SER A 3 14.30 24.51 -17.36
CA SER A 3 14.81 23.16 -17.27
C SER A 3 14.18 22.28 -18.36
N THR A 4 14.98 21.84 -19.31
CA THR A 4 14.61 20.99 -20.47
C THR A 4 14.10 19.60 -20.09
N ASN A 5 13.83 19.30 -18.83
CA ASN A 5 13.45 17.97 -18.33
C ASN A 5 12.08 17.90 -17.64
N ALA A 6 11.24 18.94 -17.71
CA ALA A 6 9.85 18.80 -17.27
C ALA A 6 9.07 18.03 -18.34
N ILE A 7 8.42 16.93 -17.97
CA ILE A 7 7.43 16.25 -18.82
C ILE A 7 6.40 17.32 -19.19
N THR A 8 6.39 17.73 -20.47
CA THR A 8 5.55 18.82 -20.99
C THR A 8 4.08 18.43 -20.78
N ASN A 9 3.30 19.35 -20.24
CA ASN A 9 1.85 19.17 -20.10
C ASN A 9 1.20 19.66 -21.40
N ILE A 10 1.09 18.78 -22.40
CA ILE A 10 0.41 19.09 -23.67
C ILE A 10 -1.09 18.95 -23.40
N THR A 11 -1.82 20.01 -23.64
CA THR A 11 -3.29 20.05 -23.54
C THR A 11 -3.95 20.12 -24.92
N ASP A 12 -3.20 20.49 -25.95
CA ASP A 12 -3.63 20.51 -27.33
C ASP A 12 -3.48 19.11 -27.94
N ILE A 13 -4.56 18.59 -28.51
CA ILE A 13 -4.60 17.24 -29.07
C ILE A 13 -3.77 17.12 -30.33
N ASP A 14 -3.72 18.16 -31.17
CA ASP A 14 -2.97 18.14 -32.43
C ASP A 14 -1.45 18.17 -32.14
N GLU A 15 -1.01 18.97 -31.16
CA GLU A 15 0.38 18.95 -30.69
C GLU A 15 0.73 17.58 -30.14
N LEU A 16 -0.18 16.95 -29.37
CA LEU A 16 0.04 15.63 -28.79
C LEU A 16 0.23 14.56 -29.87
N PHE A 17 -0.64 14.55 -30.87
CA PHE A 17 -0.50 13.61 -32.01
C PHE A 17 0.74 13.86 -32.82
N ALA A 18 1.13 15.12 -33.06
CA ALA A 18 2.38 15.43 -33.74
C ALA A 18 3.60 14.81 -33.02
N ARG A 19 3.62 14.84 -31.66
CA ARG A 19 4.66 14.18 -30.88
C ARG A 19 4.60 12.63 -30.95
N ILE A 20 3.40 12.05 -31.02
CA ILE A 20 3.23 10.61 -31.15
C ILE A 20 3.76 10.14 -32.53
N GLU A 21 3.51 10.92 -33.58
CA GLU A 21 3.98 10.67 -34.96
C GLU A 21 5.50 10.68 -35.07
N GLU A 22 6.24 11.34 -34.17
CA GLU A 22 7.71 11.34 -34.17
C GLU A 22 8.31 9.94 -33.93
N TYR A 23 7.57 9.00 -33.33
CA TYR A 23 8.14 7.72 -32.92
C TYR A 23 7.26 6.48 -33.13
N LEU A 24 5.96 6.64 -33.43
CA LEU A 24 5.06 5.55 -33.79
C LEU A 24 4.81 5.51 -35.31
N THR A 25 4.48 4.32 -35.81
CA THR A 25 4.09 4.16 -37.24
C THR A 25 2.70 4.75 -37.48
N PRO A 26 2.36 5.13 -38.74
CA PRO A 26 1.04 5.66 -39.04
C PRO A 26 -0.12 4.76 -38.64
N GLU A 27 0.05 3.43 -38.69
CA GLU A 27 -0.96 2.45 -38.26
C GLU A 27 -1.16 2.48 -36.73
N GLN A 28 -0.08 2.58 -35.98
CA GLN A 28 -0.11 2.72 -34.51
C GLN A 28 -0.74 4.06 -34.11
N VAL A 29 -0.42 5.14 -34.80
CA VAL A 29 -1.03 6.47 -34.59
C VAL A 29 -2.54 6.41 -34.79
N ALA A 30 -3.00 5.78 -35.90
CA ALA A 30 -4.41 5.60 -36.18
C ALA A 30 -5.13 4.79 -35.10
N PHE A 31 -4.46 3.76 -34.54
CA PHE A 31 -4.96 2.96 -33.43
C PHE A 31 -5.15 3.80 -32.15
N VAL A 32 -4.17 4.63 -31.82
CA VAL A 32 -4.25 5.54 -30.64
C VAL A 32 -5.33 6.60 -30.87
N ARG A 33 -5.47 7.13 -32.08
CA ARG A 33 -6.51 8.11 -32.45
C ARG A 33 -7.91 7.53 -32.26
N LYS A 34 -8.15 6.27 -32.66
CA LYS A 34 -9.40 5.55 -32.43
C LYS A 34 -9.74 5.48 -30.91
N ALA A 35 -8.74 5.26 -30.07
CA ALA A 35 -8.94 5.23 -28.62
C ALA A 35 -9.31 6.61 -28.04
N TYR A 36 -8.65 7.67 -28.52
CA TYR A 36 -9.01 9.05 -28.19
C TYR A 36 -10.44 9.40 -28.58
N GLU A 37 -10.87 9.08 -29.83
CA GLU A 37 -12.22 9.37 -30.31
C GLU A 37 -13.30 8.67 -29.46
N LEU A 38 -13.06 7.42 -29.06
CA LEU A 38 -13.94 6.70 -28.15
C LEU A 38 -14.00 7.37 -26.76
N ALA A 39 -12.85 7.73 -26.19
CA ALA A 39 -12.78 8.39 -24.90
C ALA A 39 -13.48 9.78 -24.93
N ALA A 40 -13.24 10.57 -25.99
CA ALA A 40 -13.89 11.87 -26.19
C ALA A 40 -15.42 11.74 -26.29
N LYS A 41 -15.91 10.74 -27.01
CA LYS A 41 -17.35 10.44 -27.11
C LYS A 41 -17.93 9.97 -25.78
N ALA A 42 -17.23 9.08 -25.07
CA ALA A 42 -17.69 8.52 -23.80
C ALA A 42 -17.81 9.58 -22.69
N HIS A 43 -16.90 10.55 -22.66
CA HIS A 43 -16.86 11.62 -21.67
C HIS A 43 -17.46 12.95 -22.14
N ALA A 44 -18.15 13.00 -23.29
CA ALA A 44 -18.66 14.24 -23.90
C ALA A 44 -19.56 15.08 -22.99
N ALA A 45 -20.34 14.44 -22.10
CA ALA A 45 -21.25 15.11 -21.17
C ALA A 45 -20.62 15.36 -19.77
N GLN A 46 -19.37 14.98 -19.56
CA GLN A 46 -18.74 15.07 -18.25
C GLN A 46 -17.78 16.26 -18.17
N THR A 47 -17.78 16.92 -17.00
CA THR A 47 -16.86 18.01 -16.68
C THR A 47 -16.08 17.69 -15.41
N ARG A 48 -14.85 18.20 -15.34
CA ARG A 48 -14.03 18.15 -14.13
C ARG A 48 -14.46 19.20 -13.10
N LYS A 49 -13.95 19.09 -11.87
CA LYS A 49 -14.18 20.11 -10.84
C LYS A 49 -13.59 21.48 -11.17
N SER A 50 -12.69 21.55 -12.12
CA SER A 50 -12.18 22.80 -12.70
C SER A 50 -13.18 23.50 -13.62
N GLY A 51 -14.25 22.82 -14.03
CA GLY A 51 -15.19 23.28 -15.05
C GLY A 51 -14.79 22.91 -16.50
N GLU A 52 -13.61 22.35 -16.70
CA GLU A 52 -13.10 21.92 -18.01
C GLU A 52 -13.73 20.57 -18.46
N PRO A 53 -13.82 20.29 -19.78
CA PRO A 53 -14.25 18.99 -20.28
C PRO A 53 -13.40 17.85 -19.70
N TYR A 54 -14.03 16.71 -19.37
CA TYR A 54 -13.34 15.59 -18.73
C TYR A 54 -12.19 15.03 -19.56
N ILE A 55 -12.30 15.06 -20.89
CA ILE A 55 -11.31 14.54 -21.85
C ILE A 55 -9.90 15.15 -21.68
N ILE A 56 -9.80 16.35 -21.10
CA ILE A 56 -8.49 16.99 -20.80
C ILE A 56 -7.66 16.13 -19.84
N HIS A 57 -8.31 15.30 -18.99
CA HIS A 57 -7.59 14.41 -18.12
C HIS A 57 -6.89 13.26 -18.87
N PRO A 58 -7.57 12.43 -19.65
CA PRO A 58 -6.91 11.43 -20.49
C PRO A 58 -5.84 12.03 -21.41
N ILE A 59 -6.07 13.20 -22.00
CA ILE A 59 -5.05 13.90 -22.81
C ILE A 59 -3.79 14.18 -21.96
N GLY A 60 -3.96 14.72 -20.76
CA GLY A 60 -2.84 15.01 -19.85
C GLY A 60 -2.10 13.74 -19.39
N VAL A 61 -2.82 12.65 -19.14
CA VAL A 61 -2.22 11.34 -18.79
C VAL A 61 -1.40 10.80 -19.96
N VAL A 62 -1.95 10.84 -21.18
CA VAL A 62 -1.25 10.38 -22.39
C VAL A 62 -0.05 11.29 -22.69
N SER A 63 -0.16 12.61 -22.51
CA SER A 63 0.98 13.55 -22.65
C SER A 63 2.18 13.16 -21.77
N ILE A 64 1.93 12.73 -20.52
CA ILE A 64 2.98 12.24 -19.64
C ILE A 64 3.62 10.96 -20.18
N LEU A 65 2.81 10.02 -20.69
CA LEU A 65 3.28 8.75 -21.25
C LEU A 65 3.99 8.92 -22.60
N VAL A 66 3.61 9.90 -23.40
CA VAL A 66 4.33 10.31 -24.62
C VAL A 66 5.72 10.85 -24.27
N GLY A 67 5.83 11.61 -23.17
CA GLY A 67 7.13 12.02 -22.63
C GLY A 67 8.02 10.83 -22.23
N LEU A 68 7.42 9.70 -21.86
CA LEU A 68 8.12 8.42 -21.60
C LEU A 68 8.29 7.56 -22.87
N GLN A 69 7.78 8.00 -24.01
CA GLN A 69 7.80 7.30 -25.32
C GLN A 69 7.21 5.89 -25.26
N MET A 70 6.02 5.75 -24.66
CA MET A 70 5.32 4.48 -24.53
C MET A 70 4.67 4.00 -25.83
N ASP A 71 4.41 2.67 -25.90
CA ASP A 71 3.82 1.98 -27.03
C ASP A 71 2.34 2.37 -27.27
N ASP A 72 1.86 2.09 -28.49
CA ASP A 72 0.49 2.38 -28.94
C ASP A 72 -0.59 1.78 -28.03
N LYS A 73 -0.40 0.55 -27.54
CA LYS A 73 -1.36 -0.14 -26.66
C LYS A 73 -1.43 0.51 -25.27
N THR A 74 -0.29 0.97 -24.76
CA THR A 74 -0.24 1.71 -23.50
C THR A 74 -0.93 3.06 -23.61
N LEU A 75 -0.68 3.80 -24.72
CA LEU A 75 -1.33 5.10 -24.97
C LEU A 75 -2.84 4.93 -25.19
N ALA A 76 -3.26 3.90 -25.94
CA ALA A 76 -4.69 3.59 -26.12
C ALA A 76 -5.36 3.24 -24.79
N ALA A 77 -4.73 2.39 -23.96
CA ALA A 77 -5.23 2.06 -22.63
C ALA A 77 -5.31 3.28 -21.70
N ALA A 78 -4.37 4.22 -21.83
CA ALA A 78 -4.36 5.45 -21.06
C ALA A 78 -5.49 6.42 -21.48
N PHE A 79 -5.86 6.50 -22.75
CA PHE A 79 -7.08 7.23 -23.16
C PHE A 79 -8.35 6.59 -22.61
N LEU A 80 -8.39 5.26 -22.47
CA LEU A 80 -9.58 4.49 -22.13
C LEU A 80 -9.68 4.13 -20.63
N HIS A 81 -8.72 4.54 -19.79
CA HIS A 81 -8.60 4.03 -18.41
C HIS A 81 -9.81 4.34 -17.52
N ASP A 82 -10.45 5.50 -17.70
CA ASP A 82 -11.64 5.93 -16.95
C ASP A 82 -12.96 5.60 -17.67
N VAL A 83 -12.92 5.19 -18.95
CA VAL A 83 -14.14 4.92 -19.74
C VAL A 83 -14.99 3.81 -19.11
N VAL A 84 -14.35 2.73 -18.63
CA VAL A 84 -15.06 1.61 -17.99
C VAL A 84 -15.52 1.94 -16.56
N GLU A 85 -14.80 2.85 -15.85
CA GLU A 85 -15.16 3.23 -14.46
C GLU A 85 -16.28 4.27 -14.42
N ASP A 86 -16.23 5.25 -15.31
CA ASP A 86 -17.03 6.48 -15.23
C ASP A 86 -18.13 6.58 -16.30
N THR A 87 -18.27 5.57 -17.20
CA THR A 87 -19.30 5.54 -18.24
C THR A 87 -19.98 4.18 -18.35
N ASP A 88 -20.98 4.05 -19.26
CA ASP A 88 -21.72 2.81 -19.47
C ASP A 88 -20.99 1.77 -20.32
N TYR A 89 -19.81 2.08 -20.85
CA TYR A 89 -19.01 1.14 -21.63
C TYR A 89 -18.43 0.04 -20.76
N LYS A 90 -18.63 -1.23 -21.19
CA LYS A 90 -18.11 -2.42 -20.49
C LYS A 90 -16.73 -2.83 -21.00
N LEU A 91 -16.00 -3.56 -20.17
CA LEU A 91 -14.67 -4.07 -20.51
C LEU A 91 -14.68 -4.97 -21.76
N GLU A 92 -15.75 -5.76 -21.94
CA GLU A 92 -15.95 -6.61 -23.12
C GLU A 92 -15.94 -5.81 -24.43
N TYR A 93 -16.58 -4.64 -24.44
CA TYR A 93 -16.57 -3.74 -25.60
C TYR A 93 -15.15 -3.23 -25.90
N ILE A 94 -14.39 -2.84 -24.88
CA ILE A 94 -12.99 -2.44 -25.07
C ILE A 94 -12.16 -3.61 -25.63
N LYS A 95 -12.39 -4.83 -25.14
CA LYS A 95 -11.72 -6.03 -25.64
C LYS A 95 -12.01 -6.32 -27.10
N GLU A 96 -13.25 -6.16 -27.55
CA GLU A 96 -13.66 -6.35 -28.94
C GLU A 96 -13.05 -5.29 -29.87
N GLN A 97 -13.00 -4.03 -29.44
CA GLN A 97 -12.56 -2.92 -30.28
C GLN A 97 -11.04 -2.72 -30.31
N PHE A 98 -10.33 -3.01 -29.21
CA PHE A 98 -8.90 -2.70 -29.01
C PHE A 98 -8.05 -3.93 -28.65
N GLY A 99 -8.67 -5.10 -28.51
CA GLY A 99 -7.99 -6.34 -28.22
C GLY A 99 -7.74 -6.60 -26.72
N THR A 100 -7.32 -7.84 -26.45
CA THR A 100 -7.17 -8.35 -25.07
C THR A 100 -6.10 -7.59 -24.27
N VAL A 101 -5.03 -7.13 -24.93
CA VAL A 101 -3.93 -6.43 -24.26
C VAL A 101 -4.40 -5.11 -23.66
N VAL A 102 -5.08 -4.27 -24.48
CA VAL A 102 -5.61 -2.98 -24.00
C VAL A 102 -6.67 -3.20 -22.93
N ALA A 103 -7.57 -4.17 -23.11
CA ALA A 103 -8.59 -4.48 -22.09
C ALA A 103 -7.96 -4.91 -20.74
N ASN A 104 -6.92 -5.72 -20.77
CA ASN A 104 -6.21 -6.14 -19.54
C ASN A 104 -5.51 -4.95 -18.85
N LEU A 105 -4.93 -4.02 -19.61
CA LEU A 105 -4.33 -2.80 -19.07
C LEU A 105 -5.39 -1.92 -18.42
N VAL A 106 -6.51 -1.69 -19.08
CA VAL A 106 -7.64 -0.91 -18.55
C VAL A 106 -8.20 -1.55 -17.29
N ASP A 107 -8.46 -2.87 -17.28
CA ASP A 107 -8.92 -3.58 -16.07
C ASP A 107 -7.92 -3.45 -14.91
N GLY A 108 -6.62 -3.54 -15.21
CA GLY A 108 -5.56 -3.40 -14.20
C GLY A 108 -5.52 -2.02 -13.56
N VAL A 109 -5.84 -0.97 -14.30
CA VAL A 109 -5.88 0.42 -13.81
C VAL A 109 -7.19 0.74 -13.11
N THR A 110 -8.32 0.14 -13.52
CA THR A 110 -9.65 0.37 -12.99
C THR A 110 -9.75 -0.08 -11.53
N LYS A 111 -10.36 0.74 -10.69
CA LYS A 111 -10.64 0.40 -9.28
C LYS A 111 -11.62 -0.76 -9.19
N LEU A 112 -11.55 -1.51 -8.09
CA LEU A 112 -12.54 -2.53 -7.80
C LEU A 112 -13.94 -1.89 -7.73
N GLY A 113 -14.88 -2.46 -8.49
CA GLY A 113 -16.27 -2.01 -8.51
C GLY A 113 -16.93 -2.05 -7.12
N LYS A 114 -18.20 -1.66 -7.03
CA LYS A 114 -18.98 -1.60 -5.79
C LYS A 114 -19.20 -3.00 -5.17
N ILE A 115 -18.17 -3.55 -4.55
CA ILE A 115 -18.29 -4.66 -3.61
C ILE A 115 -18.62 -4.04 -2.25
N GLU A 116 -19.57 -4.60 -1.51
CA GLU A 116 -19.86 -4.17 -0.15
C GLU A 116 -18.68 -4.53 0.78
N TYR A 117 -17.85 -3.57 1.07
CA TYR A 117 -16.78 -3.67 2.04
C TYR A 117 -17.24 -3.17 3.41
N ILE A 118 -16.74 -3.81 4.47
CA ILE A 118 -17.09 -3.49 5.87
C ILE A 118 -16.58 -2.08 6.24
N SER A 119 -15.45 -1.65 5.67
CA SER A 119 -14.87 -0.32 5.91
C SER A 119 -14.28 0.32 4.64
N LYS A 120 -14.05 1.66 4.71
CA LYS A 120 -13.32 2.41 3.67
C LYS A 120 -11.87 1.94 3.55
N GLU A 121 -11.24 1.59 4.67
CA GLU A 121 -9.87 1.11 4.75
C GLU A 121 -9.72 -0.25 4.05
N ASP A 122 -10.62 -1.19 4.28
CA ASP A 122 -10.59 -2.52 3.63
C ASP A 122 -10.71 -2.40 2.11
N ARG A 123 -11.57 -1.49 1.64
CA ARG A 123 -11.70 -1.20 0.20
C ARG A 123 -10.39 -0.65 -0.39
N GLN A 124 -9.73 0.24 0.34
CA GLN A 124 -8.48 0.84 -0.11
C GLN A 124 -7.35 -0.21 -0.16
N ILE A 125 -7.26 -1.07 0.84
CA ILE A 125 -6.30 -2.17 0.90
C ILE A 125 -6.49 -3.13 -0.27
N GLU A 126 -7.73 -3.51 -0.58
CA GLU A 126 -8.02 -4.42 -1.70
C GLU A 126 -7.75 -3.78 -3.07
N ASN A 127 -7.98 -2.46 -3.21
CA ASN A 127 -7.57 -1.71 -4.40
C ASN A 127 -6.04 -1.73 -4.59
N TYR A 128 -5.26 -1.55 -3.51
CA TYR A 128 -3.80 -1.67 -3.58
C TYR A 128 -3.38 -3.09 -3.95
N ARG A 129 -4.00 -4.09 -3.36
CA ARG A 129 -3.73 -5.49 -3.69
C ARG A 129 -3.98 -5.78 -5.17
N LYS A 130 -5.14 -5.37 -5.72
CA LYS A 130 -5.45 -5.49 -7.16
C LYS A 130 -4.39 -4.80 -8.01
N MET A 131 -4.02 -3.57 -7.64
CA MET A 131 -3.00 -2.78 -8.36
C MET A 131 -1.65 -3.49 -8.37
N PHE A 132 -1.15 -3.96 -7.22
CA PHE A 132 0.12 -4.66 -7.14
C PHE A 132 0.14 -5.97 -7.92
N LEU A 133 -0.96 -6.71 -7.93
CA LEU A 133 -1.10 -7.94 -8.72
C LEU A 133 -1.17 -7.67 -10.23
N ALA A 134 -1.90 -6.63 -10.64
CA ALA A 134 -1.94 -6.22 -12.04
C ALA A 134 -0.56 -5.75 -12.52
N MET A 135 0.15 -4.98 -11.70
CA MET A 135 1.53 -4.55 -11.93
C MET A 135 2.49 -5.73 -12.10
N ALA A 136 2.35 -6.77 -11.29
CA ALA A 136 3.20 -7.95 -11.38
C ALA A 136 2.94 -8.78 -12.64
N ARG A 137 1.78 -8.61 -13.28
CA ARG A 137 1.44 -9.22 -14.57
C ARG A 137 1.93 -8.38 -15.76
N ASP A 138 1.72 -7.07 -15.68
CA ASP A 138 2.12 -6.12 -16.72
C ASP A 138 2.50 -4.76 -16.10
N ILE A 139 3.77 -4.41 -16.24
CA ILE A 139 4.33 -3.19 -15.65
C ILE A 139 3.70 -1.91 -16.22
N ARG A 140 3.14 -1.96 -17.44
CA ARG A 140 2.49 -0.80 -18.07
C ARG A 140 1.30 -0.27 -17.27
N VAL A 141 0.62 -1.13 -16.53
CA VAL A 141 -0.46 -0.75 -15.61
C VAL A 141 0.03 0.30 -14.60
N VAL A 142 1.25 0.11 -14.06
CA VAL A 142 1.84 1.08 -13.12
C VAL A 142 2.20 2.37 -13.79
N LEU A 143 2.76 2.30 -15.01
CA LEU A 143 3.14 3.51 -15.75
C LEU A 143 1.91 4.39 -16.03
N ILE A 144 0.81 3.79 -16.46
CA ILE A 144 -0.47 4.49 -16.64
C ILE A 144 -0.94 5.08 -15.29
N LYS A 145 -0.87 4.30 -14.20
CA LYS A 145 -1.34 4.75 -12.89
C LYS A 145 -0.49 5.86 -12.29
N LEU A 146 0.83 5.86 -12.53
CA LEU A 146 1.73 6.94 -12.14
C LEU A 146 1.44 8.23 -12.94
N ALA A 147 1.17 8.09 -14.25
CA ALA A 147 0.79 9.22 -15.11
C ALA A 147 -0.58 9.81 -14.69
N ASP A 148 -1.58 8.97 -14.43
CA ASP A 148 -2.88 9.36 -13.87
C ASP A 148 -2.69 10.14 -12.56
N ARG A 149 -1.94 9.57 -11.60
CA ARG A 149 -1.65 10.21 -10.31
C ARG A 149 -0.96 11.55 -10.48
N LEU A 150 0.04 11.64 -11.36
CA LEU A 150 0.77 12.87 -11.61
C LEU A 150 -0.14 13.97 -12.19
N HIS A 151 -0.98 13.62 -13.18
CA HIS A 151 -1.93 14.57 -13.73
C HIS A 151 -2.97 15.03 -12.69
N ASN A 152 -3.45 14.12 -11.85
CA ASN A 152 -4.35 14.44 -10.75
C ASN A 152 -3.68 15.38 -9.72
N MET A 153 -2.39 15.18 -9.41
CA MET A 153 -1.64 16.07 -8.51
C MET A 153 -1.43 17.46 -9.11
N ARG A 154 -1.18 17.58 -10.43
CA ARG A 154 -1.07 18.88 -11.13
C ARG A 154 -2.37 19.69 -11.07
N THR A 155 -3.52 19.02 -11.04
CA THR A 155 -4.86 19.65 -10.99
C THR A 155 -5.49 19.68 -9.59
N MET A 156 -4.73 19.36 -8.54
CA MET A 156 -5.20 19.20 -7.16
C MET A 156 -5.80 20.47 -6.54
N LYS A 157 -5.43 21.66 -7.03
CA LYS A 157 -5.89 22.97 -6.52
C LYS A 157 -7.41 23.12 -6.48
N TYR A 158 -8.15 22.39 -7.32
CA TYR A 158 -9.61 22.42 -7.37
C TYR A 158 -10.32 21.48 -6.40
N MET A 159 -9.55 20.71 -5.60
CA MET A 159 -10.09 19.77 -4.64
C MET A 159 -10.22 20.38 -3.24
N PRO A 160 -11.17 19.93 -2.40
CA PRO A 160 -11.25 20.35 -1.00
C PRO A 160 -9.98 19.98 -0.22
N VAL A 161 -9.58 20.82 0.75
CA VAL A 161 -8.32 20.70 1.51
C VAL A 161 -8.12 19.30 2.12
N HIS A 162 -9.16 18.73 2.73
CA HIS A 162 -9.07 17.38 3.33
C HIS A 162 -8.76 16.29 2.30
N LYS A 163 -9.23 16.45 1.04
CA LYS A 163 -8.89 15.54 -0.07
C LYS A 163 -7.48 15.81 -0.59
N GLN A 164 -7.08 17.09 -0.68
CA GLN A 164 -5.71 17.43 -1.04
C GLN A 164 -4.71 16.74 -0.12
N GLN A 165 -4.91 16.83 1.20
CA GLN A 165 -4.05 16.20 2.20
C GLN A 165 -4.05 14.66 2.11
N SER A 166 -5.24 14.04 2.01
CA SER A 166 -5.36 12.57 1.93
C SER A 166 -4.68 12.00 0.68
N ILE A 167 -4.91 12.62 -0.50
CA ILE A 167 -4.34 12.17 -1.77
C ILE A 167 -2.83 12.43 -1.80
N SER A 168 -2.36 13.55 -1.25
CA SER A 168 -0.93 13.87 -1.16
C SER A 168 -0.18 12.92 -0.25
N ARG A 169 -0.76 12.55 0.90
CA ARG A 169 -0.21 11.53 1.78
C ARG A 169 -0.07 10.19 1.08
N GLU A 170 -1.13 9.72 0.42
CA GLU A 170 -1.11 8.50 -0.39
C GLU A 170 -0.04 8.56 -1.48
N THR A 171 0.14 9.73 -2.11
CA THR A 171 1.15 9.95 -3.14
C THR A 171 2.56 9.81 -2.58
N LEU A 172 2.86 10.38 -1.41
CA LEU A 172 4.17 10.24 -0.74
C LEU A 172 4.42 8.84 -0.19
N GLU A 173 3.36 8.16 0.30
CA GLU A 173 3.49 6.84 0.90
C GLU A 173 3.56 5.70 -0.11
N ILE A 174 3.01 5.85 -1.33
CA ILE A 174 2.88 4.75 -2.29
C ILE A 174 3.44 5.09 -3.66
N TYR A 175 2.94 6.16 -4.29
CA TYR A 175 3.23 6.42 -5.72
C TYR A 175 4.64 6.98 -5.95
N ALA A 176 5.12 7.90 -5.13
CA ALA A 176 6.47 8.44 -5.28
C ALA A 176 7.57 7.39 -4.99
N PRO A 177 7.47 6.56 -3.91
CA PRO A 177 8.37 5.43 -3.72
C PRO A 177 8.29 4.38 -4.84
N LEU A 178 7.10 4.12 -5.39
CA LEU A 178 6.93 3.21 -6.52
C LEU A 178 7.64 3.73 -7.78
N ALA A 179 7.49 5.02 -8.10
CA ALA A 179 8.22 5.68 -9.18
C ALA A 179 9.74 5.63 -8.94
N HIS A 180 10.18 5.77 -7.68
CA HIS A 180 11.58 5.61 -7.29
C HIS A 180 12.11 4.20 -7.55
N ARG A 181 11.37 3.16 -7.17
CA ARG A 181 11.75 1.75 -7.37
C ARG A 181 11.84 1.39 -8.84
N LEU A 182 10.98 1.98 -9.67
CA LEU A 182 10.99 1.81 -11.12
C LEU A 182 12.03 2.69 -11.84
N GLY A 183 12.75 3.55 -11.10
CA GLY A 183 13.77 4.43 -11.63
C GLY A 183 13.24 5.64 -12.42
N ILE A 184 11.93 5.93 -12.37
CA ILE A 184 11.31 7.05 -13.12
C ILE A 184 11.42 8.32 -12.29
N TYR A 185 12.62 8.92 -12.28
CA TYR A 185 12.90 10.05 -11.41
C TYR A 185 12.15 11.32 -11.78
N THR A 186 11.84 11.54 -13.05
CA THR A 186 11.05 12.69 -13.52
C THR A 186 9.67 12.72 -12.86
N ILE A 187 8.94 11.59 -12.87
CA ILE A 187 7.64 11.47 -12.20
C ILE A 187 7.80 11.54 -10.68
N LYS A 188 8.80 10.85 -10.12
CA LYS A 188 9.03 10.81 -8.68
C LYS A 188 9.15 12.20 -8.08
N TRP A 189 10.05 13.03 -8.63
CA TRP A 189 10.34 14.34 -8.08
C TRP A 189 9.14 15.28 -8.14
N GLU A 190 8.41 15.24 -9.25
CA GLU A 190 7.23 16.08 -9.41
C GLU A 190 6.11 15.66 -8.46
N LEU A 191 5.90 14.33 -8.28
CA LEU A 191 4.94 13.81 -7.30
C LEU A 191 5.31 14.22 -5.87
N GLU A 192 6.59 14.12 -5.49
CA GLU A 192 7.09 14.49 -4.17
C GLU A 192 6.88 15.99 -3.91
N ASP A 193 7.28 16.88 -4.83
CA ASP A 193 7.17 18.32 -4.65
C ASP A 193 5.71 18.79 -4.66
N LEU A 194 4.86 18.25 -5.54
CA LEU A 194 3.42 18.56 -5.55
C LEU A 194 2.73 18.08 -4.26
N ALA A 195 3.06 16.88 -3.80
CA ALA A 195 2.47 16.34 -2.58
C ALA A 195 2.92 17.14 -1.34
N PHE A 196 4.18 17.52 -1.25
CA PHE A 196 4.73 18.36 -0.20
C PHE A 196 4.03 19.74 -0.15
N ARG A 197 3.83 20.35 -1.31
CA ARG A 197 3.12 21.62 -1.44
C ARG A 197 1.73 21.61 -0.83
N TYR A 198 0.98 20.50 -0.93
CA TYR A 198 -0.38 20.37 -0.39
C TYR A 198 -0.43 19.80 1.03
N MET A 199 0.63 19.10 1.47
CA MET A 199 0.72 18.58 2.84
C MET A 199 1.14 19.68 3.82
N GLU A 200 2.16 20.45 3.47
CA GLU A 200 2.82 21.44 4.32
C GLU A 200 3.08 22.74 3.52
N PRO A 201 2.01 23.47 3.12
CA PRO A 201 2.12 24.60 2.21
C PRO A 201 3.03 25.72 2.75
N ASP A 202 2.93 26.05 4.05
CA ASP A 202 3.72 27.13 4.65
C ASP A 202 5.22 26.82 4.58
N ILE A 203 5.61 25.58 4.92
CA ILE A 203 7.00 25.15 4.87
C ILE A 203 7.49 25.08 3.41
N TYR A 204 6.64 24.59 2.51
CA TYR A 204 6.96 24.51 1.08
C TYR A 204 7.28 25.91 0.51
N TYR A 205 6.39 26.89 0.69
CA TYR A 205 6.59 28.22 0.11
C TYR A 205 7.75 28.98 0.75
N ASP A 206 7.94 28.85 2.07
CA ASP A 206 9.12 29.41 2.75
C ASP A 206 10.41 28.81 2.18
N LEU A 207 10.46 27.47 2.02
CA LEU A 207 11.62 26.80 1.44
C LEU A 207 11.88 27.24 -0.01
N VAL A 208 10.82 27.41 -0.83
CA VAL A 208 10.94 27.92 -2.21
C VAL A 208 11.61 29.29 -2.24
N GLU A 209 11.19 30.24 -1.39
CA GLU A 209 11.76 31.57 -1.35
C GLU A 209 13.23 31.56 -0.85
N GLN A 210 13.52 30.81 0.20
CA GLN A 210 14.90 30.67 0.70
C GLN A 210 15.83 30.04 -0.34
N VAL A 211 15.39 28.99 -1.05
CA VAL A 211 16.18 28.35 -2.12
C VAL A 211 16.39 29.31 -3.29
N LYS A 212 15.39 30.13 -3.66
CA LYS A 212 15.47 31.11 -4.74
C LYS A 212 16.52 32.20 -4.47
N ILE A 213 16.56 32.69 -3.22
CA ILE A 213 17.59 33.67 -2.80
C ILE A 213 18.97 33.03 -2.92
N LYS A 214 19.18 31.83 -2.36
CA LYS A 214 20.49 31.16 -2.40
C LYS A 214 20.91 30.76 -3.82
N ARG A 215 19.95 30.47 -4.73
CA ARG A 215 20.24 30.21 -6.14
C ARG A 215 20.85 31.45 -6.81
N ARG A 216 20.22 32.61 -6.62
CA ARG A 216 20.73 33.88 -7.19
C ARG A 216 22.14 34.19 -6.70
N GLU A 217 22.40 33.96 -5.40
CA GLU A 217 23.74 34.20 -4.82
C GLU A 217 24.84 33.30 -5.40
N ARG A 218 24.47 32.13 -5.94
CA ARG A 218 25.41 31.10 -6.44
C ARG A 218 25.40 30.93 -7.95
N GLU A 219 24.50 31.58 -8.66
CA GLU A 219 24.27 31.35 -10.09
C GLU A 219 25.53 31.69 -10.91
N ASP A 220 26.18 32.82 -10.62
CA ASP A 220 27.41 33.23 -11.30
C ASP A 220 28.54 32.24 -11.06
N MET A 221 28.75 31.82 -9.82
CA MET A 221 29.77 30.83 -9.45
C MET A 221 29.55 29.49 -10.17
N ILE A 222 28.30 29.02 -10.28
CA ILE A 222 27.99 27.77 -10.93
C ILE A 222 28.18 27.85 -12.44
N ASN A 223 27.78 28.97 -13.06
CA ASN A 223 27.99 29.22 -14.48
C ASN A 223 29.48 29.29 -14.82
N GLU A 224 30.28 29.96 -14.00
CA GLU A 224 31.74 29.99 -14.13
C GLU A 224 32.34 28.60 -14.00
N ALA A 225 31.94 27.83 -12.98
CA ALA A 225 32.40 26.47 -12.77
C ALA A 225 32.01 25.54 -13.94
N MET A 226 30.77 25.64 -14.47
CA MET A 226 30.31 24.87 -15.63
C MET A 226 31.13 25.21 -16.88
N THR A 227 31.41 26.47 -17.15
CA THR A 227 32.22 26.94 -18.29
C THR A 227 33.65 26.40 -18.18
N THR A 228 34.29 26.62 -17.02
CA THR A 228 35.66 26.16 -16.76
C THR A 228 35.80 24.65 -16.87
N LEU A 229 34.80 23.88 -16.34
CA LEU A 229 34.81 22.44 -16.43
C LEU A 229 34.59 21.95 -17.87
N LYS A 230 33.72 22.58 -18.62
CA LYS A 230 33.48 22.27 -20.04
C LYS A 230 34.74 22.42 -20.85
N ASP A 231 35.42 23.54 -20.71
CA ASP A 231 36.65 23.82 -21.44
C ASP A 231 37.76 22.83 -21.11
N ALA A 232 37.87 22.42 -19.83
CA ALA A 232 38.88 21.47 -19.40
C ALA A 232 38.59 20.02 -19.95
N VAL A 233 37.31 19.59 -19.95
CA VAL A 233 36.90 18.28 -20.46
C VAL A 233 37.04 18.20 -21.98
N GLU A 234 36.63 19.25 -22.70
CA GLU A 234 36.75 19.32 -24.15
C GLU A 234 38.23 19.39 -24.60
N LYS A 235 39.09 20.12 -23.88
CA LYS A 235 40.55 20.11 -24.12
C LYS A 235 41.20 18.75 -23.94
N ALA A 236 40.63 17.90 -23.10
CA ALA A 236 41.09 16.51 -22.96
C ALA A 236 40.55 15.57 -24.05
N GLY A 237 39.79 16.11 -25.02
CA GLY A 237 39.23 15.33 -26.12
C GLY A 237 37.99 14.53 -25.76
N ILE A 238 37.35 14.85 -24.64
CA ILE A 238 36.12 14.19 -24.18
C ILE A 238 34.92 15.07 -24.60
N ARG A 239 34.01 14.50 -25.40
CA ARG A 239 32.74 15.15 -25.71
C ARG A 239 31.85 15.13 -24.49
N CYS A 240 31.32 16.30 -24.10
CA CYS A 240 30.47 16.43 -22.93
C CYS A 240 29.33 17.42 -23.12
N GLU A 241 28.26 17.19 -22.37
CA GLU A 241 27.21 18.16 -22.11
C GLU A 241 27.14 18.45 -20.62
N ILE A 242 27.13 19.72 -20.22
CA ILE A 242 27.12 20.12 -18.80
C ILE A 242 25.85 20.87 -18.51
N GLN A 243 25.15 20.42 -17.46
CA GLN A 243 23.87 20.97 -17.04
C GLN A 243 23.90 21.31 -15.54
N GLY A 244 23.31 22.43 -15.16
CA GLY A 244 22.99 22.73 -13.76
C GLY A 244 21.76 21.92 -13.33
N ARG A 245 21.84 21.20 -12.21
CA ARG A 245 20.74 20.42 -11.65
C ARG A 245 20.26 20.98 -10.32
N PRO A 246 19.08 21.62 -10.26
CA PRO A 246 18.46 21.96 -8.99
C PRO A 246 18.00 20.69 -8.25
N LYS A 247 18.14 20.69 -6.93
CA LYS A 247 17.58 19.65 -6.07
C LYS A 247 16.10 19.95 -5.83
N ASN A 248 15.25 18.89 -5.79
CA ASN A 248 13.83 19.06 -5.52
C ASN A 248 13.58 19.45 -4.04
N PHE A 249 12.50 20.21 -3.79
CA PHE A 249 12.20 20.80 -2.49
C PHE A 249 11.93 19.77 -1.41
N TYR A 250 11.16 18.71 -1.74
CA TYR A 250 10.89 17.63 -0.78
C TYR A 250 12.17 16.90 -0.33
N SER A 251 13.12 16.66 -1.24
CA SER A 251 14.41 16.04 -0.87
C SER A 251 15.27 16.95 0.02
N ILE A 252 15.18 18.27 -0.16
CA ILE A 252 15.84 19.24 0.72
C ILE A 252 15.20 19.18 2.10
N HIS A 253 13.88 19.28 2.18
CA HIS A 253 13.11 19.21 3.43
C HIS A 253 13.39 17.92 4.20
N LYS A 254 13.29 16.75 3.52
CA LYS A 254 13.59 15.44 4.11
C LYS A 254 15.01 15.37 4.67
N LYS A 255 15.98 15.97 4.00
CA LYS A 255 17.37 16.04 4.47
C LYS A 255 17.52 16.95 5.68
N MET A 256 16.84 18.10 5.71
CA MET A 256 16.81 19.01 6.88
C MET A 256 16.28 18.28 8.12
N LEU A 257 15.17 17.55 7.98
CA LEU A 257 14.58 16.80 9.08
C LEU A 257 15.47 15.64 9.55
N ARG A 258 16.00 14.83 8.63
CA ARG A 258 16.81 13.65 8.95
C ARG A 258 18.13 14.01 9.63
N ASP A 259 18.82 15.04 9.12
CA ASP A 259 20.17 15.43 9.55
C ASP A 259 20.10 16.54 10.63
N HIS A 260 18.89 16.98 11.03
CA HIS A 260 18.65 18.11 11.95
C HIS A 260 19.42 19.39 11.55
N LYS A 261 19.44 19.70 10.22
CA LYS A 261 20.18 20.81 9.64
C LYS A 261 19.26 21.92 9.16
N GLN A 262 19.76 23.16 9.25
CA GLN A 262 19.13 24.29 8.59
C GLN A 262 19.51 24.34 7.10
N LEU A 263 18.71 25.04 6.27
CA LEU A 263 19.01 25.19 4.84
C LEU A 263 20.41 25.79 4.57
N SER A 264 20.92 26.64 5.48
CA SER A 264 22.28 27.20 5.40
C SER A 264 23.39 26.17 5.43
N GLU A 265 23.14 25.01 6.04
CA GLU A 265 24.10 23.91 6.18
C GLU A 265 23.96 22.86 5.08
N ILE A 266 23.01 23.05 4.13
CA ILE A 266 22.84 22.17 2.99
C ILE A 266 23.61 22.74 1.80
N TYR A 267 24.70 22.08 1.46
CA TYR A 267 25.62 22.54 0.41
C TYR A 267 25.27 22.01 -0.98
N ASP A 268 24.44 20.98 -1.10
CA ASP A 268 24.06 20.29 -2.34
C ASP A 268 22.71 20.77 -2.93
N LEU A 269 22.40 22.06 -2.76
CA LEU A 269 21.18 22.68 -3.33
C LEU A 269 21.22 22.76 -4.85
N LEU A 270 22.42 22.91 -5.41
CA LEU A 270 22.70 22.94 -6.83
C LEU A 270 23.86 21.99 -7.10
N ALA A 271 23.69 21.11 -8.06
CA ALA A 271 24.70 20.19 -8.54
C ALA A 271 25.01 20.45 -10.02
N ILE A 272 26.22 20.18 -10.44
CA ILE A 272 26.59 20.13 -11.86
C ILE A 272 26.47 18.69 -12.34
N ARG A 273 25.79 18.50 -13.45
CA ARG A 273 25.69 17.22 -14.13
C ARG A 273 26.54 17.25 -15.41
N VAL A 274 27.42 16.27 -15.56
CA VAL A 274 28.25 16.09 -16.77
C VAL A 274 27.81 14.82 -17.46
N LEU A 275 27.40 14.94 -18.71
CA LEU A 275 27.04 13.82 -19.59
C LEU A 275 28.16 13.59 -20.58
N VAL A 276 28.60 12.34 -20.72
CA VAL A 276 29.69 11.92 -21.60
C VAL A 276 29.29 10.67 -22.40
N ASP A 277 30.07 10.29 -23.43
CA ASP A 277 29.70 9.20 -24.31
C ASP A 277 29.98 7.81 -23.71
N THR A 278 31.10 7.63 -23.02
CA THR A 278 31.53 6.29 -22.52
C THR A 278 31.80 6.25 -21.03
N VAL A 279 31.79 5.04 -20.45
CA VAL A 279 32.17 4.80 -19.05
C VAL A 279 33.61 5.23 -18.79
N LYS A 280 34.52 5.02 -19.75
CA LYS A 280 35.90 5.48 -19.66
C LYS A 280 35.98 7.00 -19.51
N ASP A 281 35.15 7.72 -20.26
CA ASP A 281 35.08 9.17 -20.20
C ASP A 281 34.50 9.67 -18.87
N CYS A 282 33.62 8.91 -18.22
CA CYS A 282 33.18 9.21 -16.86
C CYS A 282 34.32 9.28 -15.87
N TYR A 283 35.19 8.26 -15.86
CA TYR A 283 36.35 8.23 -14.97
C TYR A 283 37.44 9.23 -15.40
N GLY A 284 37.61 9.47 -16.72
CA GLY A 284 38.48 10.52 -17.24
C GLY A 284 38.06 11.91 -16.75
N THR A 285 36.76 12.20 -16.86
CA THR A 285 36.18 13.46 -16.37
C THR A 285 36.32 13.60 -14.84
N LEU A 286 36.15 12.51 -14.06
CA LEU A 286 36.39 12.52 -12.62
C LEU A 286 37.83 12.93 -12.28
N GLY A 287 38.83 12.37 -13.03
CA GLY A 287 40.23 12.76 -12.87
C GLY A 287 40.48 14.23 -13.15
N ILE A 288 39.86 14.80 -14.20
CA ILE A 288 39.93 16.23 -14.52
C ILE A 288 39.32 17.05 -13.39
N VAL A 289 38.12 16.71 -12.93
CA VAL A 289 37.44 17.40 -11.81
C VAL A 289 38.32 17.43 -10.55
N HIS A 290 38.93 16.31 -10.18
CA HIS A 290 39.78 16.22 -8.98
C HIS A 290 41.15 16.90 -9.17
N SER A 291 41.62 17.09 -10.40
CA SER A 291 42.82 17.89 -10.68
C SER A 291 42.55 19.40 -10.60
N MET A 292 41.32 19.82 -10.94
CA MET A 292 40.91 21.25 -10.90
C MET A 292 40.52 21.69 -9.50
N TRP A 293 39.78 20.83 -8.76
CA TRP A 293 39.22 21.18 -7.47
C TRP A 293 39.50 20.07 -6.44
N ARG A 294 39.77 20.48 -5.20
CA ARG A 294 40.04 19.52 -4.11
C ARG A 294 38.78 18.76 -3.69
N PRO A 295 38.74 17.42 -3.78
CA PRO A 295 37.60 16.65 -3.33
C PRO A 295 37.47 16.63 -1.81
N ILE A 296 36.21 16.62 -1.31
CA ILE A 296 35.93 16.49 0.12
C ILE A 296 35.96 15.01 0.49
N PRO A 297 36.79 14.59 1.49
CA PRO A 297 36.92 13.20 1.89
C PRO A 297 35.57 12.60 2.32
N GLY A 298 35.33 11.33 1.93
CA GLY A 298 34.08 10.60 2.28
C GLY A 298 32.84 11.05 1.51
N ARG A 299 32.97 11.97 0.53
CA ARG A 299 31.87 12.46 -0.29
C ARG A 299 31.88 11.92 -1.72
N PHE A 300 32.75 10.99 -2.04
CA PHE A 300 32.76 10.29 -3.32
C PHE A 300 31.87 9.05 -3.26
N LYS A 301 31.07 8.83 -4.32
CA LYS A 301 30.23 7.64 -4.49
C LYS A 301 30.28 7.17 -5.93
N ASP A 302 30.59 5.89 -6.12
CA ASP A 302 30.66 5.27 -7.42
C ASP A 302 29.46 4.34 -7.64
N TYR A 303 28.42 4.89 -8.25
CA TYR A 303 27.25 4.13 -8.68
C TYR A 303 27.35 3.64 -10.14
N VAL A 304 28.50 3.85 -10.80
CA VAL A 304 28.80 3.25 -12.11
C VAL A 304 29.32 1.83 -11.90
N ALA A 305 30.27 1.65 -10.99
CA ALA A 305 30.78 0.33 -10.62
C ALA A 305 29.75 -0.48 -9.82
N VAL A 306 28.98 0.17 -8.95
CA VAL A 306 27.96 -0.47 -8.10
C VAL A 306 26.60 0.23 -8.34
N PRO A 307 25.86 -0.17 -9.38
CA PRO A 307 24.55 0.40 -9.67
C PRO A 307 23.55 0.18 -8.53
N LYS A 308 22.66 1.15 -8.32
CA LYS A 308 21.55 0.98 -7.38
C LYS A 308 20.53 -0.03 -7.94
N SER A 309 19.71 -0.62 -7.05
CA SER A 309 18.63 -1.56 -7.41
C SER A 309 17.62 -0.97 -8.42
N ASN A 310 17.41 0.33 -8.39
CA ASN A 310 16.57 1.07 -9.34
C ASN A 310 17.30 1.47 -10.63
N MET A 311 18.41 0.82 -10.96
CA MET A 311 19.24 1.02 -12.16
C MET A 311 19.96 2.37 -12.25
N TYR A 312 19.96 3.16 -11.17
CA TYR A 312 20.67 4.44 -11.15
C TYR A 312 22.18 4.23 -11.21
N GLN A 313 22.83 4.88 -12.18
CA GLN A 313 24.28 4.87 -12.37
C GLN A 313 24.78 6.31 -12.52
N SER A 314 25.79 6.69 -11.74
CA SER A 314 26.49 7.97 -11.82
C SER A 314 27.70 7.95 -10.89
N LEU A 315 28.77 8.65 -11.23
CA LEU A 315 29.79 9.05 -10.27
C LEU A 315 29.33 10.33 -9.57
N HIS A 316 29.41 10.35 -8.25
CA HIS A 316 29.12 11.55 -7.45
C HIS A 316 30.37 11.96 -6.70
N THR A 317 30.78 13.20 -6.85
CA THR A 317 31.86 13.77 -6.06
C THR A 317 31.46 15.17 -5.57
N THR A 318 31.91 15.52 -4.37
CA THR A 318 31.75 16.88 -3.85
C THR A 318 33.15 17.50 -3.74
N VAL A 319 33.33 18.62 -4.39
CA VAL A 319 34.61 19.35 -4.44
C VAL A 319 34.45 20.74 -3.85
N LEU A 320 35.57 21.36 -3.48
CA LEU A 320 35.62 22.78 -3.09
C LEU A 320 35.93 23.63 -4.34
N SER A 321 34.98 24.48 -4.75
CA SER A 321 35.17 25.46 -5.84
C SER A 321 36.20 26.51 -5.51
N ASN A 322 36.61 27.35 -6.49
CA ASN A 322 37.57 28.42 -6.31
C ASN A 322 37.20 29.42 -5.19
N GLY A 323 35.90 29.57 -4.87
CA GLY A 323 35.40 30.35 -3.76
C GLY A 323 35.30 29.63 -2.41
N GLY A 324 35.86 28.41 -2.27
CA GLY A 324 35.77 27.59 -1.05
C GLY A 324 34.38 27.01 -0.78
N GLN A 325 33.46 27.16 -1.72
CA GLN A 325 32.08 26.63 -1.59
C GLN A 325 32.02 25.18 -2.07
N PRO A 326 31.36 24.29 -1.33
CA PRO A 326 31.14 22.93 -1.76
C PRO A 326 30.24 22.85 -3.01
N LEU A 327 30.69 22.07 -4.01
CA LEU A 327 30.00 21.84 -5.27
C LEU A 327 29.86 20.36 -5.52
N GLU A 328 28.64 19.83 -5.67
CA GLU A 328 28.40 18.45 -6.06
C GLU A 328 28.45 18.32 -7.58
N ILE A 329 29.23 17.34 -8.07
CA ILE A 329 29.37 17.00 -9.49
C ILE A 329 28.92 15.56 -9.71
N GLN A 330 27.99 15.38 -10.64
CA GLN A 330 27.44 14.10 -11.03
C GLN A 330 27.89 13.80 -12.47
N ILE A 331 28.61 12.71 -12.68
CA ILE A 331 29.17 12.33 -13.98
C ILE A 331 28.53 11.01 -14.39
N ARG A 332 28.00 10.95 -15.62
CA ARG A 332 27.37 9.75 -16.17
C ARG A 332 27.32 9.78 -17.69
N THR A 333 27.11 8.63 -18.33
CA THR A 333 26.94 8.61 -19.79
C THR A 333 25.53 9.11 -20.18
N PHE A 334 25.34 9.48 -21.46
CA PHE A 334 24.02 9.80 -22.01
C PHE A 334 23.03 8.64 -21.86
N GLU A 335 23.48 7.39 -21.98
CA GLU A 335 22.65 6.21 -21.78
C GLU A 335 22.23 6.05 -20.30
N MET A 336 23.19 6.18 -19.35
CA MET A 336 22.89 6.17 -17.92
C MET A 336 21.95 7.31 -17.54
N HIS A 337 22.07 8.47 -18.19
CA HIS A 337 21.15 9.59 -17.98
C HIS A 337 19.74 9.23 -18.41
N ARG A 338 19.57 8.67 -19.61
CA ARG A 338 18.27 8.25 -20.11
C ARG A 338 17.61 7.21 -19.20
N ILE A 339 18.38 6.18 -18.80
CA ILE A 339 17.89 5.15 -17.85
C ILE A 339 17.51 5.78 -16.50
N SER A 340 18.29 6.75 -16.02
CA SER A 340 18.01 7.45 -14.76
C SER A 340 16.76 8.34 -14.82
N GLU A 341 16.45 8.98 -15.93
CA GLU A 341 15.28 9.86 -16.04
C GLU A 341 13.98 9.08 -16.32
N TYR A 342 14.04 8.05 -17.18
CA TYR A 342 12.88 7.30 -17.66
C TYR A 342 12.75 5.89 -17.05
N GLY A 343 13.78 5.41 -16.35
CA GLY A 343 13.74 4.13 -15.66
C GLY A 343 13.39 2.96 -16.57
N ILE A 344 12.43 2.16 -16.10
CA ILE A 344 11.96 0.97 -16.81
C ILE A 344 11.34 1.27 -18.17
N ALA A 345 10.77 2.47 -18.37
CA ALA A 345 10.19 2.87 -19.65
C ALA A 345 11.24 2.94 -20.77
N ALA A 346 12.47 3.37 -20.44
CA ALA A 346 13.58 3.40 -21.41
C ALA A 346 13.95 2.00 -21.94
N HIS A 347 13.82 0.95 -21.11
CA HIS A 347 14.10 -0.44 -21.52
C HIS A 347 12.94 -1.09 -22.28
N TRP A 348 11.70 -0.70 -22.00
CA TRP A 348 10.52 -1.23 -22.69
C TRP A 348 10.59 -0.94 -24.19
N ARG A 349 10.95 0.28 -24.56
CA ARG A 349 11.12 0.69 -25.95
C ARG A 349 12.15 -0.15 -26.74
N TYR A 350 13.26 -0.53 -26.11
CA TYR A 350 14.29 -1.31 -26.76
C TYR A 350 13.83 -2.71 -27.18
N LYS A 351 12.92 -3.32 -26.42
CA LYS A 351 12.31 -4.63 -26.75
C LYS A 351 11.38 -4.58 -27.95
N GLU A 352 10.65 -3.48 -28.15
CA GLU A 352 9.66 -3.35 -29.24
C GLU A 352 10.28 -2.93 -30.58
N SER A 353 11.36 -2.15 -30.55
CA SER A 353 12.00 -1.64 -31.78
C SER A 353 12.79 -2.68 -32.59
N GLY A 354 12.75 -3.97 -32.23
CA GLY A 354 13.43 -5.05 -32.99
C GLY A 354 14.94 -4.87 -33.14
N GLY A 355 15.57 -4.02 -32.33
CA GLY A 355 16.99 -3.72 -32.37
C GLY A 355 17.82 -4.95 -32.11
N SER A 356 18.87 -5.14 -32.94
CA SER A 356 19.87 -6.19 -32.87
C SER A 356 20.27 -6.50 -31.44
N LYS A 357 20.42 -7.80 -31.12
CA LYS A 357 20.73 -8.38 -29.81
C LYS A 357 21.58 -7.46 -28.94
N PRO A 358 21.17 -7.16 -27.67
CA PRO A 358 22.04 -6.43 -26.77
C PRO A 358 23.37 -7.16 -26.63
N ALA A 359 24.44 -6.38 -26.51
CA ALA A 359 25.75 -6.92 -26.15
C ALA A 359 25.59 -7.84 -24.95
N ALA A 360 26.21 -9.02 -24.98
CA ALA A 360 26.04 -10.12 -24.05
C ALA A 360 26.00 -9.65 -22.57
N GLY A 361 24.79 -9.56 -21.98
CA GLY A 361 24.58 -9.11 -20.60
C GLY A 361 23.27 -8.37 -20.34
N GLY A 362 22.66 -7.72 -21.34
CA GLY A 362 21.52 -6.81 -21.14
C GLY A 362 20.20 -7.47 -20.70
N ASP A 363 19.87 -8.63 -21.21
CA ASP A 363 18.56 -9.29 -20.96
C ASP A 363 18.51 -9.97 -19.58
N LYS A 364 19.62 -10.58 -19.12
CA LYS A 364 19.70 -11.18 -17.78
C LYS A 364 19.63 -10.15 -16.65
N GLY A 365 20.17 -8.95 -16.87
CA GLY A 365 20.14 -7.87 -15.89
C GLY A 365 18.76 -7.26 -15.69
N PHE A 366 17.96 -7.14 -16.76
CA PHE A 366 16.60 -6.61 -16.70
C PHE A 366 15.63 -7.57 -16.00
N ASP A 367 15.68 -8.85 -16.34
CA ASP A 367 14.84 -9.88 -15.71
C ASP A 367 15.16 -10.06 -14.21
N ALA A 368 16.44 -9.94 -13.83
CA ALA A 368 16.83 -9.95 -12.43
C ALA A 368 16.30 -8.73 -11.66
N LYS A 369 16.27 -7.55 -12.30
CA LYS A 369 15.79 -6.30 -11.69
C LYS A 369 14.27 -6.25 -11.51
N LEU A 370 13.52 -7.04 -12.28
CA LEU A 370 12.07 -7.21 -12.12
C LEU A 370 11.70 -8.45 -11.26
N SER A 371 12.69 -9.13 -10.69
CA SER A 371 12.46 -10.31 -9.85
C SER A 371 11.53 -10.03 -8.67
N TRP A 372 11.59 -8.82 -8.09
CA TRP A 372 10.69 -8.39 -7.02
C TRP A 372 9.21 -8.35 -7.44
N LEU A 373 8.91 -8.06 -8.73
CA LEU A 373 7.53 -8.16 -9.25
C LEU A 373 7.03 -9.60 -9.28
N ARG A 374 7.91 -10.56 -9.58
CA ARG A 374 7.56 -11.99 -9.52
C ARG A 374 7.33 -12.43 -8.09
N GLN A 375 8.11 -11.92 -7.14
CA GLN A 375 7.91 -12.17 -5.70
C GLN A 375 6.53 -11.71 -5.22
N LEU A 376 5.98 -10.61 -5.76
CA LEU A 376 4.61 -10.17 -5.44
C LEU A 376 3.57 -11.24 -5.78
N LEU A 377 3.74 -11.95 -6.91
CA LEU A 377 2.85 -13.04 -7.31
C LEU A 377 3.01 -14.28 -6.41
N GLU A 378 4.20 -14.56 -5.92
CA GLU A 378 4.47 -15.65 -4.97
C GLU A 378 3.88 -15.32 -3.61
N TRP A 379 4.12 -14.12 -3.08
CA TRP A 379 3.53 -13.68 -1.81
C TRP A 379 2.00 -13.70 -1.83
N HIS A 380 1.38 -13.34 -2.98
CA HIS A 380 -0.07 -13.43 -3.12
C HIS A 380 -0.61 -14.87 -2.96
N LYS A 381 0.14 -15.89 -3.43
CA LYS A 381 -0.26 -17.29 -3.27
C LYS A 381 -0.16 -17.77 -1.83
N ASP A 382 0.80 -17.22 -1.08
CA ASP A 382 1.12 -17.64 0.28
C ASP A 382 0.35 -16.86 1.35
N MET A 383 -0.14 -15.63 1.04
CA MET A 383 -0.83 -14.75 1.97
C MET A 383 -2.33 -14.68 1.68
N ASN A 384 -3.14 -15.12 2.65
CA ASN A 384 -4.59 -15.06 2.56
C ASN A 384 -5.19 -13.72 3.00
N ASP A 385 -4.46 -12.94 3.81
CA ASP A 385 -4.91 -11.62 4.30
C ASP A 385 -4.37 -10.49 3.40
N SER A 386 -5.31 -9.68 2.89
CA SER A 386 -4.98 -8.53 2.03
C SER A 386 -4.18 -7.45 2.76
N ARG A 387 -4.38 -7.29 4.08
CA ARG A 387 -3.64 -6.32 4.89
C ARG A 387 -2.19 -6.73 5.06
N ASP A 388 -1.95 -8.00 5.39
CA ASP A 388 -0.60 -8.54 5.54
C ASP A 388 0.17 -8.47 4.22
N PHE A 389 -0.49 -8.78 3.09
CA PHE A 389 0.10 -8.65 1.77
C PHE A 389 0.52 -7.21 1.47
N VAL A 390 -0.38 -6.24 1.63
CA VAL A 390 -0.09 -4.82 1.34
C VAL A 390 1.00 -4.27 2.28
N ASN A 391 0.99 -4.65 3.57
CA ASN A 391 2.02 -4.24 4.52
C ASN A 391 3.39 -4.81 4.15
N THR A 392 3.46 -6.10 3.78
CA THR A 392 4.70 -6.74 3.31
C THR A 392 5.25 -6.06 2.07
N VAL A 393 4.38 -5.79 1.09
CA VAL A 393 4.76 -5.09 -0.15
C VAL A 393 5.26 -3.67 0.16
N LYS A 394 4.59 -2.92 1.06
CA LYS A 394 5.05 -1.60 1.50
C LYS A 394 6.43 -1.67 2.16
N MET A 395 6.65 -2.62 3.06
CA MET A 395 7.95 -2.75 3.74
C MET A 395 9.09 -3.02 2.76
N ASP A 396 8.89 -3.88 1.76
CA ASP A 396 9.94 -4.23 0.80
C ASP A 396 10.17 -3.17 -0.29
N ILE A 397 9.10 -2.51 -0.77
CA ILE A 397 9.23 -1.48 -1.82
C ILE A 397 9.87 -0.21 -1.28
N PHE A 398 9.66 0.12 0.00
CA PHE A 398 9.98 1.42 0.59
C PHE A 398 11.19 1.40 1.53
N ALA A 399 11.78 0.23 1.78
CA ALA A 399 13.00 0.14 2.58
C ALA A 399 14.18 0.81 1.85
N ASP A 400 14.90 1.67 2.57
CA ASP A 400 16.23 2.09 2.15
C ASP A 400 17.13 0.84 2.08
N GLU A 401 18.16 0.85 1.21
CA GLU A 401 19.02 -0.30 0.96
C GLU A 401 20.39 -0.14 1.61
N VAL A 402 20.95 -1.25 2.07
CA VAL A 402 22.33 -1.40 2.50
C VAL A 402 23.06 -2.32 1.53
N PHE A 403 24.24 -1.91 1.08
CA PHE A 403 25.09 -2.68 0.17
C PHE A 403 26.20 -3.34 0.96
N VAL A 404 26.24 -4.66 0.93
CA VAL A 404 27.24 -5.48 1.61
C VAL A 404 27.97 -6.35 0.59
N PHE A 405 29.15 -6.84 0.93
CA PHE A 405 30.01 -7.59 0.01
C PHE A 405 30.12 -9.05 0.43
N THR A 406 30.16 -9.94 -0.56
CA THR A 406 30.66 -11.29 -0.32
C THR A 406 32.19 -11.27 -0.16
N PRO A 407 32.83 -12.29 0.42
CA PRO A 407 34.30 -12.40 0.46
C PRO A 407 34.96 -12.42 -0.92
N ARG A 408 34.19 -12.67 -1.98
CA ARG A 408 34.66 -12.63 -3.38
C ARG A 408 34.55 -11.23 -4.01
N GLY A 409 33.96 -10.28 -3.29
CA GLY A 409 33.74 -8.91 -3.77
C GLY A 409 32.44 -8.69 -4.50
N ASP A 410 31.52 -9.69 -4.56
CA ASP A 410 30.20 -9.48 -5.14
C ASP A 410 29.38 -8.59 -4.22
N VAL A 411 28.63 -7.66 -4.80
CA VAL A 411 27.76 -6.73 -4.07
C VAL A 411 26.36 -7.33 -3.90
N ILE A 412 25.87 -7.33 -2.67
CA ILE A 412 24.52 -7.79 -2.31
C ILE A 412 23.75 -6.62 -1.71
N ASP A 413 22.61 -6.31 -2.33
CA ASP A 413 21.64 -5.30 -1.85
C ASP A 413 20.66 -5.94 -0.86
N LEU A 414 20.46 -5.28 0.28
CA LEU A 414 19.54 -5.70 1.34
C LEU A 414 18.77 -4.50 1.89
N PRO A 415 17.53 -4.67 2.41
CA PRO A 415 16.86 -3.60 3.15
C PRO A 415 17.67 -3.12 4.36
N VAL A 416 17.59 -1.82 4.69
CA VAL A 416 18.19 -1.30 5.93
C VAL A 416 17.58 -2.01 7.14
N GLY A 417 18.43 -2.38 8.10
CA GLY A 417 18.05 -3.19 9.25
C GLY A 417 18.15 -4.69 9.01
N SER A 418 18.60 -5.12 7.83
CA SER A 418 18.90 -6.53 7.54
C SER A 418 20.05 -7.04 8.39
N VAL A 419 20.00 -8.35 8.69
CA VAL A 419 20.93 -9.09 9.51
C VAL A 419 21.67 -10.17 8.69
N PRO A 420 22.72 -10.83 9.19
CA PRO A 420 23.43 -11.88 8.48
C PRO A 420 22.53 -13.03 7.98
N ILE A 421 21.43 -13.31 8.64
CA ILE A 421 20.43 -14.30 8.17
C ILE A 421 19.82 -13.83 6.86
N ASP A 422 19.44 -12.55 6.73
CA ASP A 422 18.87 -11.99 5.49
C ASP A 422 19.87 -12.12 4.34
N PHE A 423 21.14 -11.81 4.59
CA PHE A 423 22.21 -11.99 3.64
C PHE A 423 22.35 -13.46 3.19
N ALA A 424 22.30 -14.42 4.12
CA ALA A 424 22.40 -15.84 3.82
C ALA A 424 21.26 -16.31 2.89
N TYR A 425 20.01 -15.90 3.17
CA TYR A 425 18.85 -16.21 2.33
C TYR A 425 18.83 -15.46 1.00
N ARG A 426 19.49 -14.32 0.92
CA ARG A 426 19.65 -13.55 -0.32
C ARG A 426 20.60 -14.23 -1.29
N ILE A 427 21.67 -14.86 -0.78
CA ILE A 427 22.60 -15.67 -1.60
C ILE A 427 21.87 -16.90 -2.14
N HIS A 428 21.33 -17.74 -1.26
CA HIS A 428 20.58 -18.93 -1.62
C HIS A 428 19.75 -19.43 -0.44
N THR A 429 18.54 -19.97 -0.70
CA THR A 429 17.67 -20.50 0.35
C THR A 429 18.33 -21.61 1.17
N ASP A 430 19.11 -22.50 0.54
CA ASP A 430 19.82 -23.58 1.24
C ASP A 430 20.96 -23.05 2.13
N VAL A 431 21.63 -21.94 1.73
CA VAL A 431 22.63 -21.29 2.57
C VAL A 431 21.96 -20.72 3.82
N GLY A 432 20.82 -20.06 3.64
CA GLY A 432 20.00 -19.57 4.75
C GLY A 432 19.53 -20.67 5.69
N ASN A 433 18.97 -21.76 5.15
CA ASN A 433 18.49 -22.90 5.95
C ASN A 433 19.61 -23.61 6.74
N ARG A 434 20.85 -23.56 6.25
CA ARG A 434 22.02 -24.19 6.89
C ARG A 434 22.90 -23.21 7.68
N CYS A 435 22.49 -21.95 7.79
CA CYS A 435 23.22 -20.91 8.51
C CYS A 435 23.30 -21.27 10.01
N VAL A 436 24.53 -21.24 10.56
CA VAL A 436 24.78 -21.47 11.99
C VAL A 436 25.54 -20.30 12.62
N GLY A 437 26.06 -19.38 11.83
CA GLY A 437 26.80 -18.20 12.29
C GLY A 437 27.21 -17.31 11.11
N ALA A 438 27.79 -16.16 11.43
CA ALA A 438 28.33 -15.24 10.42
C ALA A 438 29.56 -14.51 10.94
N LYS A 439 30.42 -14.10 9.98
CA LYS A 439 31.50 -13.15 10.22
C LYS A 439 31.22 -11.88 9.41
N VAL A 440 31.47 -10.75 10.03
CA VAL A 440 31.41 -9.44 9.39
C VAL A 440 32.78 -8.79 9.53
N ASN A 441 33.37 -8.38 8.40
CA ASN A 441 34.72 -7.82 8.35
C ASN A 441 35.77 -8.71 9.06
N GLY A 442 35.65 -10.03 8.88
CA GLY A 442 36.52 -11.04 9.47
C GLY A 442 36.28 -11.39 10.95
N ARG A 443 35.31 -10.75 11.61
CA ARG A 443 34.96 -11.00 13.03
C ARG A 443 33.64 -11.75 13.12
N ILE A 444 33.55 -12.73 14.01
CA ILE A 444 32.29 -13.42 14.33
C ILE A 444 31.34 -12.42 14.99
N VAL A 445 30.11 -12.35 14.50
CA VAL A 445 29.05 -11.48 15.01
C VAL A 445 27.82 -12.31 15.37
N PRO A 446 26.96 -11.83 16.28
CA PRO A 446 25.64 -12.41 16.50
C PRO A 446 24.77 -12.36 15.23
N LEU A 447 23.83 -13.29 15.08
CA LEU A 447 22.96 -13.38 13.91
C LEU A 447 21.92 -12.22 13.80
N ASP A 448 21.75 -11.44 14.86
CA ASP A 448 20.92 -10.22 14.93
C ASP A 448 21.71 -8.91 14.72
N TYR A 449 23.01 -9.03 14.37
CA TYR A 449 23.84 -7.87 14.02
C TYR A 449 23.26 -7.12 12.81
N GLN A 450 23.02 -5.82 12.95
CA GLN A 450 22.54 -4.99 11.83
C GLN A 450 23.66 -4.65 10.87
N LEU A 451 23.52 -5.09 9.62
CA LEU A 451 24.48 -4.89 8.55
C LEU A 451 24.55 -3.42 8.12
N LYS A 452 25.76 -2.96 7.81
CA LYS A 452 26.07 -1.59 7.38
C LYS A 452 26.65 -1.57 5.97
N ASN A 453 26.50 -0.42 5.29
CA ASN A 453 27.12 -0.24 3.98
C ASN A 453 28.63 -0.50 4.03
N GLY A 454 29.11 -1.36 3.12
CA GLY A 454 30.52 -1.71 3.00
C GLY A 454 30.96 -2.91 3.83
N ASP A 455 30.07 -3.51 4.62
CA ASP A 455 30.39 -4.72 5.39
C ASP A 455 30.68 -5.90 4.46
N ILE A 456 31.77 -6.65 4.73
CA ILE A 456 32.09 -7.92 4.07
C ILE A 456 31.53 -9.04 4.94
N VAL A 457 30.55 -9.78 4.39
CA VAL A 457 29.79 -10.79 5.15
C VAL A 457 30.14 -12.20 4.67
N GLU A 458 30.58 -13.05 5.61
CA GLU A 458 30.84 -14.48 5.40
C GLU A 458 29.85 -15.31 6.23
N VAL A 459 29.05 -16.17 5.57
CA VAL A 459 28.07 -17.03 6.24
C VAL A 459 28.73 -18.36 6.60
N ILE A 460 28.58 -18.77 7.86
CA ILE A 460 29.02 -20.07 8.35
C ILE A 460 27.83 -21.03 8.26
N THR A 461 27.99 -22.10 7.47
CA THR A 461 26.95 -23.12 7.28
C THR A 461 27.36 -24.46 7.85
N SER A 462 26.40 -25.27 8.31
CA SER A 462 26.60 -26.65 8.75
C SER A 462 25.70 -27.60 7.97
N LYS A 463 26.26 -28.75 7.55
CA LYS A 463 25.48 -29.84 6.95
C LYS A 463 24.57 -30.55 7.97
N GLN A 464 24.83 -30.41 9.25
CA GLN A 464 24.05 -30.99 10.36
C GLN A 464 22.99 -30.02 10.89
N SER A 465 22.82 -28.86 10.26
CA SER A 465 21.77 -27.92 10.66
C SER A 465 20.38 -28.53 10.44
N ASN A 466 19.54 -28.44 11.45
CA ASN A 466 18.13 -28.87 11.42
C ASN A 466 17.18 -27.82 10.78
N GLY A 467 17.73 -26.88 10.01
CA GLY A 467 16.99 -25.79 9.40
C GLY A 467 16.95 -24.50 10.24
N PRO A 468 16.16 -23.49 9.84
CA PRO A 468 16.07 -22.21 10.51
C PRO A 468 15.43 -22.32 11.90
N SER A 469 15.82 -21.44 12.83
CA SER A 469 15.11 -21.27 14.11
C SER A 469 13.82 -20.46 13.92
N ARG A 470 12.79 -20.76 14.73
CA ARG A 470 11.54 -19.98 14.74
C ARG A 470 11.76 -18.53 15.20
N ASP A 471 12.70 -18.31 16.10
CA ASP A 471 13.01 -16.98 16.62
C ASP A 471 13.55 -16.05 15.53
N TRP A 472 14.13 -16.62 14.47
CA TRP A 472 14.64 -15.84 13.35
C TRP A 472 13.54 -15.02 12.64
N ILE A 473 12.27 -15.46 12.67
CA ILE A 473 11.12 -14.73 12.12
C ILE A 473 11.01 -13.32 12.72
N ASN A 474 11.41 -13.15 13.99
CA ASN A 474 11.34 -11.88 14.71
C ASN A 474 12.61 -11.03 14.55
N VAL A 475 13.72 -11.65 14.16
CA VAL A 475 15.03 -11.02 14.06
C VAL A 475 15.30 -10.48 12.65
N VAL A 476 14.83 -11.20 11.61
CA VAL A 476 15.09 -10.84 10.21
C VAL A 476 14.42 -9.53 9.81
N GLY A 477 15.18 -8.68 9.11
CA GLY A 477 14.72 -7.39 8.60
C GLY A 477 13.94 -7.51 7.28
N SER A 478 14.28 -8.50 6.44
CA SER A 478 13.67 -8.71 5.12
C SER A 478 12.37 -9.51 5.20
N SER A 479 11.33 -9.06 4.50
CA SER A 479 10.07 -9.79 4.34
C SER A 479 10.25 -11.07 3.52
N ASP A 480 11.14 -11.06 2.51
CA ASP A 480 11.48 -12.23 1.70
C ASP A 480 12.07 -13.35 2.55
N THR A 481 13.06 -13.02 3.39
CA THR A 481 13.68 -13.97 4.34
C THR A 481 12.63 -14.55 5.29
N ARG A 482 11.78 -13.69 5.85
CA ARG A 482 10.72 -14.10 6.77
C ARG A 482 9.75 -15.08 6.11
N ASN A 483 9.38 -14.83 4.87
CA ASN A 483 8.49 -15.70 4.10
C ASN A 483 9.15 -17.03 3.72
N LYS A 484 10.45 -17.03 3.34
CA LYS A 484 11.21 -18.26 3.07
C LYS A 484 11.32 -19.14 4.32
N ILE A 485 11.57 -18.55 5.50
CA ILE A 485 11.60 -19.26 6.78
C ILE A 485 10.21 -19.87 7.09
N LYS A 486 9.13 -19.10 6.95
CA LYS A 486 7.76 -19.62 7.15
C LYS A 486 7.43 -20.75 6.18
N SER A 487 7.83 -20.64 4.92
CA SER A 487 7.63 -21.66 3.89
C SER A 487 8.40 -22.95 4.21
N TRP A 488 9.62 -22.83 4.75
CA TRP A 488 10.41 -23.96 5.21
C TRP A 488 9.69 -24.74 6.32
N PHE A 489 9.20 -24.04 7.36
CA PHE A 489 8.42 -24.69 8.43
C PHE A 489 7.13 -25.32 7.94
N LYS A 490 6.51 -24.75 6.91
CA LYS A 490 5.32 -25.32 6.29
C LYS A 490 5.61 -26.64 5.57
N LYS A 491 6.75 -26.76 4.88
CA LYS A 491 7.11 -27.92 4.05
C LYS A 491 7.75 -29.05 4.85
N GLU A 492 8.83 -28.73 5.56
CA GLU A 492 9.75 -29.74 6.12
C GLU A 492 9.21 -30.41 7.39
N ARG A 493 8.35 -29.73 8.14
CA ARG A 493 7.72 -30.27 9.35
C ARG A 493 6.22 -30.41 9.22
N ARG A 494 5.73 -30.72 8.04
CA ARG A 494 4.29 -30.81 7.78
C ARG A 494 3.62 -31.79 8.74
N GLU A 495 4.17 -32.97 8.94
CA GLU A 495 3.62 -34.00 9.83
C GLU A 495 3.63 -33.57 11.31
N GLU A 496 4.76 -33.04 11.78
CA GLU A 496 4.87 -32.48 13.14
C GLU A 496 3.88 -31.33 13.35
N ASN A 497 3.71 -30.46 12.36
CA ASN A 497 2.76 -29.35 12.42
C ASN A 497 1.31 -29.84 12.42
N ILE A 498 0.96 -30.92 11.72
CA ILE A 498 -0.36 -31.54 11.77
C ILE A 498 -0.65 -32.03 13.20
N VAL A 499 0.28 -32.79 13.78
CA VAL A 499 0.15 -33.31 15.17
C VAL A 499 -0.01 -32.16 16.15
N LYS A 500 0.89 -31.17 16.10
CA LYS A 500 0.85 -30.01 16.99
C LYS A 500 -0.42 -29.18 16.83
N GLY A 501 -0.86 -28.94 15.58
CA GLY A 501 -2.10 -28.21 15.31
C GLY A 501 -3.33 -28.95 15.84
N ARG A 502 -3.34 -30.28 15.74
CA ARG A 502 -4.39 -31.14 16.32
C ARG A 502 -4.41 -31.02 17.85
N GLU A 503 -3.27 -31.13 18.50
CA GLU A 503 -3.16 -31.02 19.97
C GLU A 503 -3.62 -29.62 20.46
N MET A 504 -3.20 -28.55 19.77
CA MET A 504 -3.61 -27.19 20.10
C MET A 504 -5.14 -27.04 19.98
N LEU A 505 -5.73 -27.55 18.92
CA LEU A 505 -7.16 -27.46 18.67
C LEU A 505 -7.95 -28.32 19.66
N GLU A 506 -7.52 -29.55 19.94
CA GLU A 506 -8.15 -30.45 20.94
C GLU A 506 -8.17 -29.83 22.34
N ARG A 507 -7.07 -29.21 22.75
CA ARG A 507 -6.97 -28.52 24.05
C ARG A 507 -7.98 -27.39 24.14
N GLU A 508 -8.12 -26.59 23.09
CA GLU A 508 -9.04 -25.45 23.07
C GLU A 508 -10.50 -25.91 22.98
N VAL A 509 -10.80 -26.93 22.19
CA VAL A 509 -12.13 -27.53 22.08
C VAL A 509 -12.60 -28.07 23.45
N LYS A 510 -11.70 -28.77 24.19
CA LYS A 510 -11.98 -29.24 25.54
C LYS A 510 -12.15 -28.08 26.51
N ARG A 511 -11.33 -27.01 26.41
CA ARG A 511 -11.42 -25.81 27.26
C ARG A 511 -12.77 -25.11 27.12
N LEU A 512 -13.34 -25.11 25.91
CA LEU A 512 -14.63 -24.50 25.63
C LEU A 512 -15.83 -25.44 25.90
N GLY A 513 -15.58 -26.66 26.44
CA GLY A 513 -16.63 -27.60 26.84
C GLY A 513 -17.25 -28.42 25.71
N TYR A 514 -16.61 -28.45 24.52
CA TYR A 514 -17.05 -29.24 23.38
C TYR A 514 -16.36 -30.60 23.38
N GLU A 515 -17.04 -31.63 22.78
CA GLU A 515 -16.45 -32.94 22.57
C GLU A 515 -15.57 -32.91 21.31
N PRO A 516 -14.25 -33.26 21.40
CA PRO A 516 -13.33 -33.19 20.26
C PRO A 516 -13.79 -34.08 19.07
N LYS A 517 -14.32 -35.25 19.34
CA LYS A 517 -14.78 -36.16 18.28
C LYS A 517 -15.91 -35.57 17.44
N VAL A 518 -16.74 -34.73 18.02
CA VAL A 518 -17.89 -34.10 17.37
C VAL A 518 -17.48 -32.82 16.62
N LEU A 519 -16.68 -31.96 17.25
CA LEU A 519 -16.33 -30.67 16.69
C LEU A 519 -15.18 -30.75 15.70
N MET A 520 -14.27 -31.73 15.83
CA MET A 520 -13.08 -31.91 14.99
C MET A 520 -13.23 -33.07 14.00
N SER A 521 -14.46 -33.37 13.55
CA SER A 521 -14.63 -34.35 12.48
C SER A 521 -13.93 -33.87 11.18
N PRO A 522 -13.37 -34.79 10.35
CA PRO A 522 -12.67 -34.42 9.11
C PRO A 522 -13.51 -33.54 8.19
N GLU A 523 -14.82 -33.77 8.15
CA GLU A 523 -15.77 -32.99 7.35
C GLU A 523 -15.88 -31.53 7.85
N LYS A 524 -15.98 -31.33 9.17
CA LYS A 524 -16.05 -29.98 9.78
C LYS A 524 -14.72 -29.24 9.68
N LEU A 525 -13.61 -29.94 9.85
CA LEU A 525 -12.28 -29.35 9.65
C LEU A 525 -12.09 -28.90 8.20
N LYS A 526 -12.54 -29.70 7.23
CA LYS A 526 -12.50 -29.37 5.80
C LYS A 526 -13.42 -28.18 5.48
N GLU A 527 -14.65 -28.16 6.02
CA GLU A 527 -15.57 -27.03 5.85
C GLU A 527 -15.04 -25.75 6.50
N ALA A 528 -14.48 -25.84 7.70
CA ALA A 528 -13.83 -24.71 8.37
C ALA A 528 -12.63 -24.21 7.56
N GLY A 529 -11.83 -25.14 7.02
CA GLY A 529 -10.72 -24.84 6.13
C GLY A 529 -11.17 -24.08 4.87
N SER A 530 -12.21 -24.56 4.19
CA SER A 530 -12.73 -23.91 2.97
C SER A 530 -13.22 -22.48 3.22
N LYS A 531 -13.79 -22.16 4.40
CA LYS A 531 -14.20 -20.81 4.78
C LYS A 531 -13.01 -19.84 4.97
N ILE A 532 -11.81 -20.37 5.17
CA ILE A 532 -10.55 -19.59 5.29
C ILE A 532 -9.57 -19.88 4.14
N ARG A 533 -10.08 -20.43 3.03
CA ARG A 533 -9.36 -20.76 1.78
C ARG A 533 -8.25 -21.80 1.95
N ILE A 534 -8.49 -22.82 2.78
CA ILE A 534 -7.61 -23.97 2.96
C ILE A 534 -8.37 -25.23 2.55
N ASP A 535 -7.85 -25.97 1.57
CA ASP A 535 -8.62 -27.01 0.85
C ASP A 535 -8.78 -28.33 1.60
N THR A 536 -7.90 -28.66 2.56
CA THR A 536 -7.91 -29.92 3.28
C THR A 536 -7.80 -29.75 4.80
N ASP A 537 -8.35 -30.70 5.56
CA ASP A 537 -8.25 -30.75 7.03
C ASP A 537 -6.81 -30.86 7.52
N GLU A 538 -5.96 -31.67 6.86
CA GLU A 538 -4.53 -31.76 7.17
C GLU A 538 -3.80 -30.42 6.95
N ASN A 539 -4.11 -29.71 5.85
CA ASN A 539 -3.52 -28.40 5.60
C ASN A 539 -3.98 -27.36 6.63
N LEU A 540 -5.23 -27.45 7.11
CA LEU A 540 -5.73 -26.62 8.19
C LEU A 540 -4.95 -26.86 9.49
N LEU A 541 -4.79 -28.14 9.87
CA LEU A 541 -4.05 -28.53 11.07
C LEU A 541 -2.56 -28.15 10.95
N ALA A 542 -1.93 -28.41 9.80
CA ALA A 542 -0.56 -28.01 9.55
C ALA A 542 -0.39 -26.48 9.67
N THR A 543 -1.33 -25.72 9.07
CA THR A 543 -1.31 -24.25 9.08
C THR A 543 -1.48 -23.70 10.49
N LEU A 544 -2.32 -24.31 11.31
CA LEU A 544 -2.48 -24.01 12.72
C LEU A 544 -1.19 -24.32 13.51
N GLY A 545 -0.57 -25.47 13.25
CA GLY A 545 0.62 -25.94 13.97
C GLY A 545 1.86 -25.06 13.77
N TYR A 546 2.06 -24.50 12.58
CA TYR A 546 3.17 -23.55 12.35
C TYR A 546 2.79 -22.07 12.62
N GLY A 547 1.52 -21.78 12.96
CA GLY A 547 1.07 -20.42 13.30
C GLY A 547 0.65 -19.57 12.12
N GLY A 548 0.34 -20.15 10.97
CA GLY A 548 -0.15 -19.43 9.78
C GLY A 548 -1.61 -18.99 9.90
N VAL A 549 -2.39 -19.63 10.79
CA VAL A 549 -3.75 -19.23 11.16
C VAL A 549 -3.86 -19.24 12.68
N THR A 550 -4.60 -18.31 13.26
CA THR A 550 -4.78 -18.25 14.71
C THR A 550 -5.79 -19.27 15.19
N LEU A 551 -5.59 -19.82 16.38
CA LEU A 551 -6.48 -20.79 16.99
C LEU A 551 -7.92 -20.27 17.08
N ASN A 552 -8.07 -18.98 17.45
CA ASN A 552 -9.38 -18.33 17.56
C ASN A 552 -10.13 -18.28 16.23
N THR A 553 -9.43 -18.06 15.11
CA THR A 553 -10.02 -18.05 13.77
C THR A 553 -10.60 -19.40 13.41
N VAL A 554 -9.85 -20.49 13.66
CA VAL A 554 -10.30 -21.86 13.38
C VAL A 554 -11.47 -22.23 14.28
N MET A 555 -11.37 -21.94 15.58
CA MET A 555 -12.42 -22.22 16.55
C MET A 555 -13.73 -21.51 16.23
N SER A 556 -13.68 -20.23 15.87
CA SER A 556 -14.89 -19.47 15.52
C SER A 556 -15.65 -20.11 14.35
N LYS A 557 -14.91 -20.63 13.34
CA LYS A 557 -15.52 -21.28 12.19
C LYS A 557 -16.07 -22.67 12.52
N LEU A 558 -15.38 -23.45 13.32
CA LEU A 558 -15.86 -24.76 13.79
C LEU A 558 -17.13 -24.63 14.63
N VAL A 559 -17.17 -23.67 15.55
CA VAL A 559 -18.37 -23.44 16.39
C VAL A 559 -19.54 -22.92 15.54
N GLU A 560 -19.29 -22.07 14.53
CA GLU A 560 -20.30 -21.61 13.57
C GLU A 560 -20.93 -22.78 12.81
N ILE A 561 -20.11 -23.72 12.31
CA ILE A 561 -20.53 -24.92 11.59
C ILE A 561 -21.37 -25.82 12.50
N TYR A 562 -20.88 -26.08 13.71
CA TYR A 562 -21.56 -26.93 14.70
C TYR A 562 -22.93 -26.36 15.09
N LYS A 563 -23.03 -25.06 15.36
CA LYS A 563 -24.31 -24.39 15.66
C LYS A 563 -25.28 -24.44 14.48
N LYS A 564 -24.78 -24.40 13.25
CA LYS A 564 -25.62 -24.51 12.05
C LYS A 564 -26.17 -25.90 11.86
N GLU A 565 -25.39 -26.97 12.14
CA GLU A 565 -25.84 -28.36 12.09
C GLU A 565 -26.90 -28.67 13.18
N GLN A 566 -26.69 -28.22 14.42
CA GLN A 566 -27.66 -28.39 15.48
C GLN A 566 -29.00 -27.70 15.16
N LYS A 567 -28.96 -26.53 14.52
CA LYS A 567 -30.20 -25.87 14.03
C LYS A 567 -30.88 -26.70 12.91
N LEU A 568 -30.13 -27.41 12.09
CA LEU A 568 -30.64 -28.26 11.04
C LEU A 568 -31.21 -29.62 11.57
N GLU A 569 -30.59 -30.18 12.62
CA GLU A 569 -31.10 -31.40 13.28
C GLU A 569 -32.37 -31.10 14.05
N THR A 570 -32.44 -30.01 14.82
CA THR A 570 -33.69 -29.61 15.50
C THR A 570 -34.81 -29.28 14.51
N THR A 571 -34.50 -28.82 13.28
CA THR A 571 -35.52 -28.61 12.24
C THR A 571 -35.94 -29.91 11.56
N LYS A 572 -35.09 -30.95 11.48
CA LYS A 572 -35.46 -32.26 10.93
C LYS A 572 -36.34 -33.03 11.89
N ASP A 573 -36.02 -33.04 13.19
CA ASP A 573 -36.86 -33.66 14.21
C ASP A 573 -38.21 -32.97 14.35
N LEU A 574 -38.25 -31.64 14.26
CA LEU A 574 -39.50 -30.88 14.19
C LEU A 574 -40.30 -31.17 12.92
N ALA A 575 -39.64 -31.40 11.77
CA ALA A 575 -40.32 -31.73 10.52
C ALA A 575 -40.99 -33.13 10.54
N GLN A 576 -40.39 -34.11 11.24
CA GLN A 576 -41.00 -35.43 11.43
C GLN A 576 -42.18 -35.38 12.42
N VAL A 577 -42.07 -34.63 13.50
CA VAL A 577 -43.14 -34.37 14.46
C VAL A 577 -44.28 -33.52 13.88
N LEU A 578 -43.97 -32.59 12.97
CA LEU A 578 -44.96 -31.72 12.30
C LEU A 578 -45.69 -32.40 11.14
N ALA A 579 -45.19 -33.53 10.63
CA ALA A 579 -45.94 -34.34 9.64
C ALA A 579 -47.17 -35.08 10.23
N GLU A 580 -47.25 -35.17 11.55
CA GLU A 580 -48.36 -35.79 12.28
C GLU A 580 -49.42 -34.80 12.84
N LEU A 581 -49.19 -33.46 12.72
CA LEU A 581 -50.13 -32.46 13.25
C LEU A 581 -50.64 -31.51 12.17
N LYS A 582 -51.97 -31.41 12.06
CA LYS A 582 -52.71 -30.55 11.15
C LYS A 582 -52.35 -29.06 11.34
N PRO A 583 -52.43 -28.20 10.29
CA PRO A 583 -51.81 -26.86 10.29
C PRO A 583 -52.50 -25.89 11.21
N ARG A 584 -51.77 -25.37 12.19
CA ARG A 584 -52.06 -24.12 12.89
C ARG A 584 -51.18 -23.01 12.31
N LYS A 585 -51.80 -21.85 12.08
CA LYS A 585 -51.25 -20.59 11.51
C LYS A 585 -49.88 -20.27 12.07
N SER A 586 -48.87 -20.03 11.18
CA SER A 586 -47.51 -19.64 11.49
C SER A 586 -47.47 -18.27 12.19
N LYS A 587 -46.72 -18.18 13.30
CA LYS A 587 -46.31 -16.90 13.90
C LYS A 587 -45.06 -16.37 13.12
N ALA A 588 -45.07 -15.06 12.83
CA ALA A 588 -44.02 -14.34 12.17
C ALA A 588 -42.67 -14.54 12.82
N LYS A 589 -41.57 -14.68 12.02
CA LYS A 589 -40.22 -14.66 12.53
C LYS A 589 -39.76 -13.21 12.76
N ALA A 590 -39.37 -12.88 13.98
CA ALA A 590 -38.81 -11.58 14.35
C ALA A 590 -37.47 -11.35 13.61
N SER A 591 -37.31 -10.15 13.04
CA SER A 591 -36.02 -9.67 12.48
C SER A 591 -35.37 -8.78 13.55
N HIS A 592 -34.18 -9.15 14.03
CA HIS A 592 -33.41 -8.39 15.05
C HIS A 592 -34.13 -8.21 16.40
N GLY A 593 -34.87 -9.22 16.87
CA GLY A 593 -35.53 -9.15 18.18
C GLY A 593 -36.68 -8.12 18.29
N ILE A 594 -37.28 -7.70 17.18
CA ILE A 594 -38.38 -6.74 17.14
C ILE A 594 -39.56 -7.31 16.37
N LEU A 595 -40.76 -7.18 16.98
CA LEU A 595 -42.03 -7.51 16.40
C LEU A 595 -42.68 -6.23 15.86
N VAL A 596 -43.07 -6.25 14.60
CA VAL A 596 -43.85 -5.17 13.97
C VAL A 596 -45.33 -5.54 13.99
N LYS A 597 -46.19 -4.71 14.58
CA LYS A 597 -47.61 -4.98 14.59
C LYS A 597 -48.20 -4.81 13.18
N GLY A 598 -48.67 -5.92 12.59
CA GLY A 598 -49.53 -5.91 11.40
C GLY A 598 -48.93 -6.37 10.07
N GLU A 599 -47.61 -6.61 9.95
CA GLU A 599 -47.00 -7.05 8.71
C GLU A 599 -45.83 -8.03 8.93
N GLU A 600 -45.77 -9.08 8.09
CA GLU A 600 -44.72 -10.11 8.12
C GLU A 600 -43.62 -9.82 7.09
N GLY A 601 -42.35 -10.03 7.47
CA GLY A 601 -41.24 -10.05 6.53
C GLY A 601 -40.58 -8.72 6.20
N ILE A 602 -40.86 -7.63 6.94
CA ILE A 602 -40.25 -6.32 6.73
C ILE A 602 -38.82 -6.27 7.31
N MET A 603 -37.90 -5.69 6.57
CA MET A 603 -36.55 -5.45 7.06
C MET A 603 -36.53 -4.39 8.15
N VAL A 604 -36.09 -4.76 9.36
CA VAL A 604 -35.99 -3.86 10.51
C VAL A 604 -34.55 -3.51 10.79
N LYS A 605 -34.24 -2.25 11.10
CA LYS A 605 -32.91 -1.77 11.48
C LYS A 605 -33.01 -0.89 12.73
N LEU A 606 -32.09 -1.09 13.69
CA LEU A 606 -31.97 -0.22 14.85
C LEU A 606 -31.30 1.11 14.43
N ALA A 607 -31.88 2.22 14.88
CA ALA A 607 -31.43 3.58 14.55
C ALA A 607 -30.10 3.91 15.28
N ARG A 608 -29.11 4.38 14.57
CA ARG A 608 -27.80 4.76 15.13
C ARG A 608 -27.81 6.06 15.95
N CYS A 609 -28.85 6.89 15.82
CA CYS A 609 -28.94 8.18 16.51
C CYS A 609 -29.31 8.05 17.98
N CYS A 610 -29.99 6.96 18.36
CA CYS A 610 -30.48 6.72 19.74
C CYS A 610 -30.15 5.33 20.26
N ASN A 611 -29.63 4.41 19.41
CA ASN A 611 -29.18 3.06 19.74
C ASN A 611 -30.14 2.34 20.71
N PRO A 612 -31.41 2.05 20.32
CA PRO A 612 -32.39 1.43 21.20
C PRO A 612 -31.95 0.02 21.61
N ILE A 613 -32.20 -0.37 22.85
CA ILE A 613 -31.86 -1.67 23.44
C ILE A 613 -33.12 -2.32 24.05
N PRO A 614 -33.13 -3.65 24.24
CA PRO A 614 -34.28 -4.31 24.89
C PRO A 614 -34.56 -3.74 26.25
N GLY A 615 -35.80 -3.31 26.44
CA GLY A 615 -36.29 -2.58 27.63
C GLY A 615 -36.61 -1.10 27.37
N ASP A 616 -35.98 -0.49 26.33
CA ASP A 616 -36.37 0.86 25.92
C ASP A 616 -37.77 0.89 25.29
N PRO A 617 -38.60 1.91 25.54
CA PRO A 617 -39.79 2.16 24.76
C PRO A 617 -39.42 2.56 23.33
N VAL A 618 -39.88 1.79 22.32
CA VAL A 618 -39.46 1.94 20.94
C VAL A 618 -40.61 2.25 19.99
N ILE A 619 -40.31 2.95 18.90
CA ILE A 619 -41.20 3.25 17.80
C ILE A 619 -40.48 3.04 16.47
N GLY A 620 -41.20 2.46 15.49
CA GLY A 620 -40.71 2.23 14.15
C GLY A 620 -40.98 3.43 13.23
N TYR A 621 -40.01 3.78 12.38
CA TYR A 621 -40.16 4.78 11.34
C TYR A 621 -39.98 4.14 9.97
N ILE A 622 -41.00 4.22 9.09
CA ILE A 622 -41.00 3.66 7.75
C ILE A 622 -40.09 4.51 6.83
N THR A 623 -38.98 3.96 6.41
CA THR A 623 -38.01 4.65 5.53
C THR A 623 -38.36 4.45 4.06
N ARG A 624 -37.95 5.39 3.17
CA ARG A 624 -38.14 5.24 1.71
C ARG A 624 -37.10 4.23 1.15
N GLY A 625 -37.52 2.97 1.01
CA GLY A 625 -36.71 1.93 0.35
C GLY A 625 -35.72 1.13 1.22
N SER A 626 -35.68 1.36 2.55
CA SER A 626 -34.74 0.65 3.46
C SER A 626 -35.42 -0.10 4.63
N GLY A 627 -36.73 -0.32 4.57
CA GLY A 627 -37.49 -0.98 5.64
C GLY A 627 -37.83 -0.04 6.81
N ILE A 628 -37.98 -0.59 8.01
CA ILE A 628 -38.35 0.14 9.22
C ILE A 628 -37.09 0.44 10.05
N SER A 629 -36.87 1.71 10.38
CA SER A 629 -35.86 2.15 11.34
C SER A 629 -36.48 2.26 12.73
N VAL A 630 -36.01 1.51 13.71
CA VAL A 630 -36.53 1.51 15.07
C VAL A 630 -35.70 2.47 15.92
N HIS A 631 -36.43 3.40 16.55
CA HIS A 631 -35.88 4.41 17.41
C HIS A 631 -36.43 4.26 18.83
N ARG A 632 -35.77 4.85 19.82
CA ARG A 632 -36.38 5.09 21.14
C ARG A 632 -37.52 6.10 21.00
N ALA A 633 -38.55 5.93 21.78
CA ALA A 633 -39.72 6.81 21.72
C ALA A 633 -39.43 8.28 22.11
N ASP A 634 -38.36 8.53 22.87
CA ASP A 634 -37.88 9.85 23.28
C ASP A 634 -36.82 10.45 22.31
N CYS A 635 -36.54 9.82 21.18
CA CYS A 635 -35.51 10.28 20.25
C CYS A 635 -35.89 11.61 19.57
N PRO A 636 -35.04 12.65 19.63
CA PRO A 636 -35.34 13.94 19.01
C PRO A 636 -35.58 13.87 17.48
N ASN A 637 -35.04 12.89 16.81
CA ASN A 637 -35.21 12.72 15.36
C ASN A 637 -36.59 12.18 14.96
N ILE A 638 -37.41 11.71 15.92
CA ILE A 638 -38.77 11.21 15.67
C ILE A 638 -39.83 12.15 16.24
N LEU A 639 -39.46 12.95 17.24
CA LEU A 639 -40.35 13.95 17.84
C LEU A 639 -40.54 15.11 16.86
N THR A 640 -41.33 14.88 15.79
CA THR A 640 -41.62 15.88 14.76
C THR A 640 -43.09 16.31 14.83
N ASN A 641 -43.34 17.60 14.64
CA ASN A 641 -44.68 18.16 14.53
C ASN A 641 -45.25 18.12 13.10
N ASN A 642 -44.52 17.52 12.14
CA ASN A 642 -44.95 17.42 10.74
C ASN A 642 -45.94 16.26 10.57
N PRO A 643 -47.21 16.51 10.12
CA PRO A 643 -48.24 15.47 9.97
C PRO A 643 -47.89 14.38 8.95
N GLU A 644 -47.08 14.66 7.93
CA GLU A 644 -46.64 13.68 6.94
C GLU A 644 -45.60 12.71 7.52
N GLU A 645 -44.72 13.18 8.38
CA GLU A 645 -43.72 12.36 9.07
C GLU A 645 -44.36 11.49 10.16
N GLN A 646 -45.38 12.00 10.86
CA GLN A 646 -46.14 11.24 11.87
C GLN A 646 -46.87 10.03 11.28
N ARG A 647 -47.38 10.12 10.04
CA ARG A 647 -48.01 8.98 9.33
C ARG A 647 -47.07 7.84 9.02
N ARG A 648 -45.75 8.04 9.14
CA ARG A 648 -44.73 7.04 8.90
C ARG A 648 -44.27 6.31 10.17
N LEU A 649 -44.83 6.68 11.31
CA LEU A 649 -44.56 6.01 12.57
C LEU A 649 -45.43 4.75 12.71
N ILE A 650 -44.85 3.66 13.17
CA ILE A 650 -45.53 2.37 13.37
C ILE A 650 -45.16 1.81 14.76
N GLU A 651 -46.14 1.19 15.41
CA GLU A 651 -45.89 0.49 16.67
C GLU A 651 -45.02 -0.76 16.45
N VAL A 652 -43.95 -0.83 17.24
CA VAL A 652 -43.02 -1.99 17.29
C VAL A 652 -42.81 -2.37 18.75
N ALA A 653 -42.50 -3.65 18.98
CA ALA A 653 -42.23 -4.15 20.34
C ALA A 653 -41.01 -5.09 20.31
N TRP A 654 -40.31 -5.16 21.44
CA TRP A 654 -39.22 -6.14 21.60
C TRP A 654 -39.82 -7.55 21.69
N ASP A 655 -39.15 -8.50 21.02
CA ASP A 655 -39.42 -9.94 21.14
C ASP A 655 -38.65 -10.49 22.34
N VAL A 656 -39.34 -10.83 23.37
CA VAL A 656 -38.73 -11.32 24.63
C VAL A 656 -38.27 -12.75 24.41
N GLY A 657 -36.99 -12.99 24.16
CA GLY A 657 -36.43 -14.34 24.01
C GLY A 657 -35.22 -14.50 23.12
N ILE A 658 -34.61 -13.41 22.68
CA ILE A 658 -33.38 -13.47 21.84
C ILE A 658 -32.18 -12.95 22.66
N ASP A 659 -31.17 -13.82 22.84
CA ASP A 659 -29.86 -13.48 23.45
C ASP A 659 -28.98 -12.68 22.48
N ASP A 660 -29.48 -11.53 21.98
CA ASP A 660 -28.71 -10.65 21.13
C ASP A 660 -27.93 -9.63 21.97
N VAL A 661 -26.71 -9.30 21.48
CA VAL A 661 -25.81 -8.33 22.13
C VAL A 661 -25.95 -6.98 21.45
N TYR A 662 -26.16 -5.93 22.26
CA TYR A 662 -26.41 -4.55 21.81
C TYR A 662 -25.25 -3.63 22.19
N LYS A 663 -24.84 -2.75 21.27
CA LYS A 663 -23.73 -1.84 21.44
C LYS A 663 -24.19 -0.50 22.00
N VAL A 664 -23.71 -0.14 23.20
CA VAL A 664 -24.01 1.12 23.88
C VAL A 664 -22.73 1.91 24.12
N ASN A 665 -22.78 3.23 23.91
CA ASN A 665 -21.70 4.13 24.28
C ASN A 665 -22.11 4.92 25.53
N ILE A 666 -21.25 4.91 26.54
CA ILE A 666 -21.40 5.71 27.76
C ILE A 666 -20.23 6.66 27.94
N VAL A 667 -20.49 7.76 28.63
CA VAL A 667 -19.47 8.72 29.03
C VAL A 667 -19.42 8.80 30.56
N ILE A 668 -18.26 8.53 31.14
CA ILE A 668 -18.02 8.62 32.58
C ILE A 668 -17.14 9.84 32.81
N THR A 669 -17.60 10.76 33.66
CA THR A 669 -16.81 11.92 34.07
C THR A 669 -16.52 11.84 35.55
N SER A 670 -15.26 11.89 35.95
CA SER A 670 -14.82 11.76 37.33
C SER A 670 -13.57 12.59 37.59
N VAL A 671 -13.28 12.86 38.86
CA VAL A 671 -11.99 13.45 39.27
C VAL A 671 -10.88 12.39 39.07
N ASP A 672 -9.83 12.79 38.34
CA ASP A 672 -8.70 11.89 38.07
C ASP A 672 -7.93 11.55 39.34
N ARG A 673 -7.70 10.26 39.55
CA ARG A 673 -6.92 9.70 40.64
C ARG A 673 -6.21 8.43 40.24
N THR A 674 -5.13 8.11 40.97
CA THR A 674 -4.41 6.84 40.75
C THR A 674 -5.36 5.66 41.03
N GLY A 675 -5.43 4.72 40.07
CA GLY A 675 -6.28 3.53 40.15
C GLY A 675 -7.70 3.69 39.60
N LEU A 676 -8.16 4.90 39.19
CA LEU A 676 -9.50 5.13 38.66
C LEU A 676 -9.86 4.15 37.52
N MET A 677 -8.96 3.97 36.56
CA MET A 677 -9.17 3.06 35.43
C MET A 677 -9.26 1.60 35.90
N SER A 678 -8.43 1.21 36.86
CA SER A 678 -8.45 -0.15 37.43
C SER A 678 -9.77 -0.46 38.12
N ASP A 679 -10.30 0.50 38.88
CA ASP A 679 -11.59 0.32 39.56
C ASP A 679 -12.73 0.11 38.57
N ILE A 680 -12.78 0.91 37.47
CA ILE A 680 -13.78 0.78 36.45
C ILE A 680 -13.64 -0.55 35.67
N MET A 681 -12.39 -0.99 35.38
CA MET A 681 -12.16 -2.29 34.74
C MET A 681 -12.57 -3.47 35.65
N ASN A 682 -12.38 -3.37 36.97
CA ASN A 682 -12.84 -4.37 37.90
C ASN A 682 -14.37 -4.51 37.88
N VAL A 683 -15.09 -3.38 37.86
CA VAL A 683 -16.57 -3.40 37.77
C VAL A 683 -17.04 -4.04 36.46
N THR A 684 -16.38 -3.73 35.32
CA THR A 684 -16.69 -4.38 34.03
C THR A 684 -16.45 -5.88 34.05
N SER A 685 -15.38 -6.34 34.70
CA SER A 685 -15.07 -7.76 34.85
C SER A 685 -16.08 -8.47 35.74
N GLU A 686 -16.50 -7.87 36.87
CA GLU A 686 -17.52 -8.40 37.77
C GLU A 686 -18.89 -8.52 37.12
N THR A 687 -19.26 -7.53 36.31
CA THR A 687 -20.56 -7.49 35.59
C THR A 687 -20.54 -8.30 34.29
N LYS A 688 -19.39 -8.87 33.89
CA LYS A 688 -19.18 -9.65 32.67
C LYS A 688 -19.59 -8.90 31.38
N ILE A 689 -19.44 -7.58 31.36
CA ILE A 689 -19.71 -6.73 30.21
C ILE A 689 -18.46 -6.62 29.37
N ASN A 690 -18.59 -6.87 28.07
CA ASN A 690 -17.48 -6.72 27.13
C ASN A 690 -17.34 -5.25 26.70
N ILE A 691 -16.09 -4.76 26.65
CA ILE A 691 -15.77 -3.41 26.17
C ILE A 691 -15.22 -3.52 24.76
N PHE A 692 -15.88 -2.91 23.77
CA PHE A 692 -15.40 -2.90 22.39
C PHE A 692 -14.62 -1.62 22.03
N SER A 693 -14.77 -0.55 22.81
CA SER A 693 -14.00 0.67 22.63
C SER A 693 -13.79 1.39 23.96
N LEU A 694 -12.63 2.03 24.14
CA LEU A 694 -12.30 2.81 25.31
C LEU A 694 -11.40 3.98 24.90
N ALA A 695 -11.76 5.19 25.29
CA ALA A 695 -10.92 6.38 25.17
C ALA A 695 -11.04 7.19 26.47
N CYS A 696 -9.90 7.59 27.03
CA CYS A 696 -9.83 8.39 28.25
C CYS A 696 -9.01 9.66 27.97
N HIS A 697 -9.53 10.79 28.45
CA HIS A 697 -8.86 12.08 28.38
C HIS A 697 -9.01 12.80 29.71
N THR A 698 -7.89 13.29 30.28
CA THR A 698 -7.89 14.09 31.49
C THR A 698 -7.59 15.55 31.14
N ASP A 699 -8.42 16.47 31.61
CA ASP A 699 -8.26 17.90 31.38
C ASP A 699 -7.27 18.54 32.39
N LYS A 700 -6.99 19.83 32.17
CA LYS A 700 -6.09 20.62 33.07
C LYS A 700 -6.63 20.75 34.50
N ASN A 701 -7.93 20.53 34.72
CA ASN A 701 -8.60 20.60 36.02
C ASN A 701 -8.66 19.26 36.72
N LYS A 702 -7.91 18.24 36.24
CA LYS A 702 -7.91 16.87 36.74
C LYS A 702 -9.29 16.19 36.65
N ILE A 703 -10.09 16.53 35.64
CA ILE A 703 -11.31 15.83 35.33
C ILE A 703 -11.02 14.81 34.22
N ALA A 704 -11.18 13.54 34.54
CA ALA A 704 -11.08 12.45 33.58
C ALA A 704 -12.44 12.22 32.91
N THR A 705 -12.47 12.29 31.59
CA THR A 705 -13.63 11.93 30.77
C THR A 705 -13.30 10.66 30.01
N MET A 706 -14.07 9.60 30.24
CA MET A 706 -13.91 8.30 29.61
C MET A 706 -15.11 7.99 28.72
N HIS A 707 -14.85 7.74 27.46
CA HIS A 707 -15.82 7.24 26.49
C HIS A 707 -15.66 5.72 26.37
N MET A 708 -16.69 4.98 26.77
CA MET A 708 -16.67 3.53 26.77
C MET A 708 -17.76 2.97 25.85
N GLY A 709 -17.39 2.07 24.96
CA GLY A 709 -18.32 1.27 24.18
C GLY A 709 -18.49 -0.09 24.82
N LEU A 710 -19.73 -0.44 25.20
CA LEU A 710 -20.08 -1.65 25.92
C LEU A 710 -21.00 -2.55 25.09
N ASP A 711 -20.79 -3.86 25.18
CA ASP A 711 -21.69 -4.87 24.65
C ASP A 711 -22.62 -5.34 25.78
N ILE A 712 -23.91 -5.07 25.69
CA ILE A 712 -24.92 -5.37 26.74
C ILE A 712 -26.08 -6.20 26.17
N MET A 713 -26.77 -6.93 27.03
CA MET A 713 -27.92 -7.78 26.66
C MET A 713 -29.27 -7.15 27.00
N SER A 714 -29.34 -6.26 28.00
CA SER A 714 -30.60 -5.59 28.45
C SER A 714 -30.35 -4.25 29.11
N LEU A 715 -31.40 -3.45 29.22
CA LEU A 715 -31.36 -2.19 29.96
C LEU A 715 -31.06 -2.42 31.45
N GLU A 716 -31.57 -3.47 32.05
CA GLU A 716 -31.31 -3.82 33.46
C GLU A 716 -29.82 -4.10 33.72
N GLN A 717 -29.13 -4.77 32.78
CA GLN A 717 -27.70 -4.99 32.88
C GLN A 717 -26.92 -3.66 32.84
N LEU A 718 -27.35 -2.74 31.96
CA LEU A 718 -26.72 -1.41 31.86
C LEU A 718 -26.95 -0.60 33.14
N GLU A 719 -28.16 -0.59 33.67
CA GLU A 719 -28.52 0.13 34.91
C GLU A 719 -27.74 -0.44 36.11
N TYR A 720 -27.60 -1.76 36.23
CA TYR A 720 -26.81 -2.39 37.25
C TYR A 720 -25.32 -1.96 37.18
N PHE A 721 -24.76 -1.95 35.98
CA PHE A 721 -23.39 -1.49 35.75
C PHE A 721 -23.22 0.00 36.10
N MET A 722 -24.14 0.86 35.66
CA MET A 722 -24.10 2.29 35.97
C MET A 722 -24.20 2.58 37.48
N ASN A 723 -25.00 1.82 38.19
CA ASN A 723 -25.14 1.96 39.66
C ASN A 723 -23.89 1.48 40.42
N ARG A 724 -23.13 0.54 39.89
CA ARG A 724 -21.85 0.07 40.47
C ARG A 724 -20.70 1.04 40.26
N ILE A 725 -20.75 1.85 39.19
CA ILE A 725 -19.71 2.84 38.90
C ILE A 725 -19.96 4.17 39.64
N ARG A 726 -21.21 4.52 39.93
CA ARG A 726 -21.55 5.68 40.75
C ARG A 726 -21.10 5.48 42.21
#